data_63c75288513854adea708229a20122fd
#
_entry.id   63c75288513854adea708229a20122fd
#
_cell.length_a   1.000
_cell.length_b   1.000
_cell.length_c   1.000
_cell.angle_alpha   90.00
_cell.angle_beta   90.00
_cell.angle_gamma   90.00
#
_symmetry.space_group_name_H-M   'P 1'
#
loop_
_entity.id
_entity.type
_entity.pdbx_description
1 polymer ?
#
loop_
_entity_poly.entity_id
_entity_poly.type
_entity_poly.pdbx_seq_one_letter_code
_entity_poly.pdbx_strand_id
1 'polypeptide(L)'
;MTANAGSPAWYLRRLSRMGPREVGGRAGDALRRRRWRSAPPHCPAVTGARFTAVLPAGAVAAVAPDAAKRLVAEADRLMAGHVEYFGVVRDDLADPDWWYDPKTGRRAPWGYAFGVPYRDEEVVGDIKQIWELSRHQYLTVLAAAYAITGDERYAERVAGHLRSWWAANAPLHGVHWTSGIELGIRLLSWVWVRRLLDGWPGAAELFEDNPVALNQIWHHQRWLAAFPSRGSSANNHVIAEAAGQFAASCAFGWFPFSARLRADALRSLERHLRGNTFRSGLNRELATEYHGLVLELGLAALAEADLADVPAPPTVRLVLLRMTDALAAIVDDRLRPPRQGDADDGHGLVVDGAGTDRWGSLLATGDAVFGRRAWWPEVTGTDVRTPMLAALIRPYPADGAVPAVTRPASRPAHFADAGLTVLRGPAGIWCRCDGGPHGFLSIAAHAHADALSVEVRQDGVDVLADPGTFCYHGQPVWRRYFRSTLGHNTVQLGDADQSVSGGPFLWTRHARSRVLVADPSGALDGGTARWCAEHDGYQRSVHRRRVELTAASRELKVVDEVRGPRRSVRLAFHLGPAIAADLTGSRAALSWTRDGAERSAVLDLPGELSWRAHRGETDPPLGWYSPGFGRKEPATTLVGTGFSDGAEGFTTVLRFHG
;
A
#
# COMPACT_ATOMS: atom_id res chain seq x y z
N MET A 1 5.39 21.50 -19.52
CA MET A 1 6.28 21.79 -18.38
C MET A 1 5.55 21.35 -17.10
N THR A 2 5.90 20.22 -16.52
CA THR A 2 5.39 19.75 -15.22
C THR A 2 6.20 20.46 -14.15
N ALA A 3 5.52 21.26 -13.30
CA ALA A 3 6.19 21.93 -12.20
C ALA A 3 6.66 20.88 -11.17
N ASN A 4 7.93 20.90 -10.82
CA ASN A 4 8.50 20.08 -9.76
C ASN A 4 7.71 20.29 -8.46
N ALA A 5 7.58 19.24 -7.65
CA ALA A 5 7.00 19.33 -6.31
C ALA A 5 7.80 20.38 -5.53
N GLY A 6 7.10 21.43 -5.04
CA GLY A 6 7.75 22.56 -4.35
C GLY A 6 7.84 23.86 -5.17
N SER A 7 7.54 23.84 -6.49
CA SER A 7 7.49 25.09 -7.26
C SER A 7 6.29 25.96 -6.85
N PRO A 8 6.37 27.31 -6.98
CA PRO A 8 5.24 28.22 -6.71
C PRO A 8 3.96 27.82 -7.48
N ALA A 9 4.10 27.41 -8.72
CA ALA A 9 2.97 26.95 -9.55
C ALA A 9 2.32 25.67 -9.02
N TRP A 10 3.08 24.76 -8.42
CA TRP A 10 2.55 23.58 -7.76
C TRP A 10 1.76 23.96 -6.51
N TYR A 11 2.29 24.87 -5.68
CA TYR A 11 1.58 25.37 -4.48
C TYR A 11 0.27 26.06 -4.85
N LEU A 12 0.24 26.90 -5.89
CA LEU A 12 -0.99 27.58 -6.34
C LEU A 12 -2.04 26.56 -6.82
N ARG A 13 -1.65 25.56 -7.60
CA ARG A 13 -2.55 24.48 -8.04
C ARG A 13 -3.07 23.65 -6.87
N ARG A 14 -2.25 23.41 -5.87
CA ARG A 14 -2.68 22.68 -4.67
C ARG A 14 -3.63 23.52 -3.82
N LEU A 15 -3.36 24.81 -3.64
CA LEU A 15 -4.23 25.75 -2.91
C LEU A 15 -5.62 25.83 -3.55
N SER A 16 -5.73 25.86 -4.88
CA SER A 16 -7.03 25.89 -5.57
C SER A 16 -7.91 24.65 -5.35
N ARG A 17 -7.34 23.57 -4.81
CA ARG A 17 -8.04 22.32 -4.47
C ARG A 17 -8.38 22.18 -2.99
N MET A 18 -7.96 23.14 -2.15
CA MET A 18 -8.19 23.12 -0.71
C MET A 18 -9.49 23.83 -0.35
N GLY A 19 -10.28 23.23 0.54
CA GLY A 19 -11.43 23.89 1.12
C GLY A 19 -11.04 24.91 2.22
N PRO A 20 -11.93 25.85 2.57
CA PRO A 20 -11.64 26.89 3.57
C PRO A 20 -11.18 26.35 4.93
N ARG A 21 -11.75 25.22 5.38
CA ARG A 21 -11.36 24.54 6.63
C ARG A 21 -9.94 24.00 6.58
N GLU A 22 -9.49 23.49 5.42
CA GLU A 22 -8.11 23.01 5.24
C GLU A 22 -7.14 24.19 5.27
N VAL A 23 -7.46 25.27 4.59
CA VAL A 23 -6.64 26.51 4.58
C VAL A 23 -6.49 27.07 6.00
N GLY A 24 -7.61 27.20 6.75
CA GLY A 24 -7.59 27.66 8.14
C GLY A 24 -6.78 26.74 9.06
N GLY A 25 -6.92 25.42 8.90
CA GLY A 25 -6.13 24.44 9.64
C GLY A 25 -4.63 24.58 9.39
N ARG A 26 -4.22 24.75 8.12
CA ARG A 26 -2.81 24.95 7.74
C ARG A 26 -2.21 26.25 8.26
N ALA A 27 -3.01 27.33 8.30
CA ALA A 27 -2.59 28.59 8.93
C ALA A 27 -2.35 28.42 10.44
N GLY A 28 -3.26 27.73 11.13
CA GLY A 28 -3.10 27.39 12.56
C GLY A 28 -1.86 26.52 12.82
N ASP A 29 -1.59 25.55 11.94
CA ASP A 29 -0.38 24.72 12.02
C ASP A 29 0.89 25.55 11.80
N ALA A 30 0.90 26.51 10.86
CA ALA A 30 2.03 27.40 10.64
C ALA A 30 2.35 28.27 11.87
N LEU A 31 1.31 28.81 12.52
CA LEU A 31 1.47 29.56 13.77
C LEU A 31 2.02 28.68 14.90
N ARG A 32 1.51 27.45 15.04
CA ARG A 32 1.96 26.49 16.04
C ARG A 32 3.41 26.07 15.80
N ARG A 33 3.81 25.81 14.55
CA ARG A 33 5.21 25.51 14.17
C ARG A 33 6.14 26.64 14.55
N ARG A 34 5.75 27.89 14.26
CA ARG A 34 6.54 29.07 14.67
C ARG A 34 6.69 29.17 16.18
N ARG A 35 5.59 28.94 16.93
CA ARG A 35 5.63 28.93 18.40
C ARG A 35 6.54 27.83 18.95
N TRP A 36 6.46 26.61 18.40
CA TRP A 36 7.27 25.48 18.86
C TRP A 36 8.76 25.65 18.54
N ARG A 37 9.10 26.46 17.53
CA ARG A 37 10.49 26.79 17.24
C ARG A 37 11.13 27.64 18.33
N SER A 38 10.40 28.60 18.90
CA SER A 38 10.88 29.51 19.94
C SER A 38 10.63 28.98 21.37
N ALA A 39 9.56 28.23 21.56
CA ALA A 39 9.15 27.66 22.84
C ALA A 39 8.64 26.22 22.63
N PRO A 40 9.54 25.23 22.48
CA PRO A 40 9.16 23.84 22.32
C PRO A 40 8.42 23.35 23.58
N PRO A 41 7.47 22.44 23.42
CA PRO A 41 6.80 21.82 24.56
C PRO A 41 7.80 20.97 25.36
N HIS A 42 7.62 20.93 26.69
CA HIS A 42 8.45 20.14 27.60
C HIS A 42 7.74 18.84 28.00
N CYS A 43 8.50 17.74 28.06
CA CYS A 43 8.05 16.51 28.65
C CYS A 43 7.89 16.68 30.17
N PRO A 44 6.72 16.39 30.75
CA PRO A 44 6.57 16.39 32.21
C PRO A 44 7.42 15.29 32.83
N ALA A 45 7.81 15.46 34.07
CA ALA A 45 8.41 14.39 34.84
C ALA A 45 7.45 13.19 34.95
N VAL A 46 7.93 12.02 34.63
CA VAL A 46 7.20 10.75 34.76
C VAL A 46 7.85 9.92 35.85
N THR A 47 7.06 9.50 36.83
CA THR A 47 7.52 8.64 37.92
C THR A 47 6.66 7.39 37.97
N GLY A 48 7.29 6.21 38.21
CA GLY A 48 6.57 4.96 38.35
C GLY A 48 5.93 4.47 37.04
N ALA A 49 6.50 4.80 35.88
CA ALA A 49 6.09 4.20 34.63
C ALA A 49 6.11 2.66 34.74
N ARG A 50 5.10 2.01 34.20
CA ARG A 50 5.02 0.54 34.15
C ARG A 50 4.39 0.13 32.84
N PHE A 51 5.01 -0.81 32.17
CA PHE A 51 4.46 -1.41 30.96
C PHE A 51 3.55 -2.58 31.35
N THR A 52 2.30 -2.54 30.93
CA THR A 52 1.29 -3.56 31.22
C THR A 52 0.72 -4.22 29.96
N ALA A 53 1.08 -3.71 28.78
CA ALA A 53 0.59 -4.18 27.49
C ALA A 53 1.39 -5.38 26.96
N VAL A 54 1.57 -6.40 27.80
CA VAL A 54 2.37 -7.60 27.53
C VAL A 54 1.66 -8.60 26.62
N LEU A 55 2.42 -9.47 25.94
CA LEU A 55 1.84 -10.59 25.20
C LEU A 55 1.34 -11.66 26.16
N PRO A 56 0.17 -12.29 25.91
CA PRO A 56 -0.22 -13.49 26.61
C PRO A 56 0.81 -14.62 26.41
N ALA A 57 1.10 -15.38 27.44
CA ALA A 57 2.14 -16.43 27.43
C ALA A 57 2.01 -17.44 26.26
N GLY A 58 0.78 -17.73 25.82
CA GLY A 58 0.52 -18.64 24.70
C GLY A 58 0.78 -18.06 23.30
N ALA A 59 0.91 -16.73 23.16
CA ALA A 59 1.01 -16.08 21.86
C ALA A 59 2.29 -16.50 21.09
N VAL A 60 3.42 -16.52 21.80
CA VAL A 60 4.70 -16.94 21.23
C VAL A 60 4.73 -18.45 20.98
N ALA A 61 4.20 -19.23 21.90
CA ALA A 61 4.15 -20.70 21.77
C ALA A 61 3.24 -21.19 20.62
N ALA A 62 2.31 -20.34 20.17
CA ALA A 62 1.42 -20.64 19.04
C ALA A 62 2.07 -20.37 17.66
N VAL A 63 3.29 -19.80 17.61
CA VAL A 63 4.01 -19.58 16.36
C VAL A 63 4.49 -20.92 15.78
N ALA A 64 4.13 -21.20 14.54
CA ALA A 64 4.53 -22.41 13.87
C ALA A 64 6.07 -22.50 13.70
N PRO A 65 6.68 -23.72 13.83
CA PRO A 65 8.14 -23.88 13.81
C PRO A 65 8.82 -23.33 12.55
N ASP A 66 8.20 -23.46 11.38
CA ASP A 66 8.75 -22.92 10.13
C ASP A 66 8.62 -21.41 10.01
N ALA A 67 7.59 -20.78 10.57
CA ALA A 67 7.53 -19.34 10.67
C ALA A 67 8.60 -18.81 11.64
N ALA A 68 8.77 -19.44 12.79
CA ALA A 68 9.84 -19.14 13.74
C ALA A 68 11.24 -19.26 13.09
N LYS A 69 11.48 -20.33 12.35
CA LYS A 69 12.76 -20.54 11.63
C LYS A 69 13.03 -19.43 10.60
N ARG A 70 12.03 -19.03 9.80
CA ARG A 70 12.19 -17.93 8.84
C ARG A 70 12.47 -16.61 9.54
N LEU A 71 11.77 -16.33 10.64
CA LEU A 71 11.99 -15.11 11.43
C LEU A 71 13.43 -15.06 11.99
N VAL A 72 13.90 -16.16 12.60
CA VAL A 72 15.26 -16.23 13.14
C VAL A 72 16.31 -16.05 12.05
N ALA A 73 16.13 -16.69 10.88
CA ALA A 73 17.05 -16.51 9.75
C ALA A 73 17.11 -15.05 9.27
N GLU A 74 15.98 -14.34 9.25
CA GLU A 74 15.95 -12.91 8.93
C GLU A 74 16.63 -12.07 10.03
N ALA A 75 16.36 -12.37 11.31
CA ALA A 75 16.99 -11.70 12.42
C ALA A 75 18.52 -11.88 12.39
N ASP A 76 19.03 -13.08 12.08
CA ASP A 76 20.47 -13.33 11.94
C ASP A 76 21.08 -12.54 10.77
N ARG A 77 20.36 -12.38 9.66
CA ARG A 77 20.78 -11.54 8.53
C ARG A 77 20.88 -10.06 8.95
N LEU A 78 19.90 -9.57 9.71
CA LEU A 78 19.92 -8.21 10.29
C LEU A 78 21.06 -8.03 11.30
N MET A 79 21.34 -9.06 12.12
CA MET A 79 22.47 -9.07 13.06
C MET A 79 23.82 -9.02 12.34
N ALA A 80 23.93 -9.62 11.15
CA ALA A 80 25.10 -9.54 10.29
C ALA A 80 25.32 -8.14 9.67
N GLY A 81 24.40 -7.20 9.87
CA GLY A 81 24.53 -5.82 9.43
C GLY A 81 23.93 -5.49 8.07
N HIS A 82 23.16 -6.40 7.48
CA HIS A 82 22.60 -6.23 6.13
C HIS A 82 21.08 -6.02 6.15
N VAL A 83 20.64 -4.98 5.47
CA VAL A 83 19.24 -4.74 5.16
C VAL A 83 19.10 -4.15 3.76
N GLU A 84 18.04 -4.49 3.06
CA GLU A 84 17.73 -3.94 1.75
C GLU A 84 16.37 -3.20 1.82
N TYR A 85 16.37 -1.96 1.35
CA TYR A 85 15.15 -1.19 1.15
C TYR A 85 15.08 -0.69 -0.29
N PHE A 86 13.98 -1.01 -0.97
CA PHE A 86 13.71 -0.48 -2.32
C PHE A 86 14.82 -0.78 -3.34
N GLY A 87 15.37 -1.99 -3.28
CA GLY A 87 16.45 -2.41 -4.17
C GLY A 87 17.83 -1.84 -3.85
N VAL A 88 17.98 -1.16 -2.71
CA VAL A 88 19.26 -0.61 -2.24
C VAL A 88 19.69 -1.34 -0.97
N VAL A 89 20.84 -1.99 -1.03
CA VAL A 89 21.45 -2.64 0.14
C VAL A 89 22.10 -1.59 1.02
N ARG A 90 21.86 -1.70 2.34
CA ARG A 90 22.57 -0.98 3.38
C ARG A 90 23.46 -1.97 4.11
N ASP A 91 24.72 -1.67 4.22
CA ASP A 91 25.74 -2.44 4.93
C ASP A 91 26.22 -1.76 6.22
N ASP A 92 25.61 -0.61 6.56
CA ASP A 92 25.90 0.18 7.77
C ASP A 92 25.03 -0.18 8.98
N LEU A 93 24.20 -1.25 8.91
CA LEU A 93 23.23 -1.55 9.97
C LEU A 93 23.87 -1.94 11.31
N ALA A 94 25.16 -2.30 11.34
CA ALA A 94 25.87 -2.56 12.60
C ALA A 94 26.03 -1.28 13.46
N ASP A 95 26.23 -0.12 12.83
CA ASP A 95 26.32 1.22 13.44
C ASP A 95 25.68 2.24 12.47
N PRO A 96 24.33 2.36 12.46
CA PRO A 96 23.62 3.09 11.42
C PRO A 96 23.87 4.59 11.45
N ASP A 97 24.20 5.17 10.30
CA ASP A 97 24.04 6.61 10.08
C ASP A 97 22.57 6.93 9.78
N TRP A 98 21.83 7.38 10.78
CA TRP A 98 20.40 7.65 10.71
C TRP A 98 19.98 8.76 9.73
N TRP A 99 20.93 9.47 9.16
CA TRP A 99 20.74 10.63 8.28
C TRP A 99 21.20 10.35 6.85
N TYR A 100 21.81 9.20 6.63
CA TYR A 100 22.43 8.81 5.38
C TYR A 100 21.45 8.09 4.45
N ASP A 101 21.46 8.54 3.19
CA ASP A 101 20.82 7.88 2.08
C ASP A 101 21.84 7.10 1.24
N PRO A 102 21.83 5.76 1.28
CA PRO A 102 22.79 4.95 0.53
C PRO A 102 22.57 4.98 -0.99
N LYS A 103 21.37 5.34 -1.46
CA LYS A 103 21.04 5.42 -2.88
C LYS A 103 21.72 6.59 -3.59
N THR A 104 21.79 7.74 -2.92
CA THR A 104 22.37 8.97 -3.50
C THR A 104 23.71 9.34 -2.88
N GLY A 105 24.12 8.69 -1.79
CA GLY A 105 25.33 9.02 -1.01
C GLY A 105 25.20 10.31 -0.21
N ARG A 106 24.00 10.86 -0.03
CA ARG A 106 23.76 12.13 0.65
C ARG A 106 23.42 11.92 2.12
N ARG A 107 23.68 12.95 2.93
CA ARG A 107 23.18 13.05 4.31
C ARG A 107 22.19 14.19 4.41
N ALA A 108 21.04 13.90 5.04
CA ALA A 108 20.02 14.91 5.31
C ALA A 108 20.54 15.99 6.27
N PRO A 109 20.21 17.29 6.07
CA PRO A 109 20.71 18.37 6.91
C PRO A 109 20.06 18.38 8.29
N TRP A 110 20.83 18.80 9.29
CA TRP A 110 20.33 19.14 10.61
C TRP A 110 19.56 20.46 10.56
N GLY A 111 18.52 20.57 11.37
CA GLY A 111 17.77 21.80 11.52
C GLY A 111 16.39 21.56 12.11
N TYR A 112 15.64 22.66 12.35
CA TYR A 112 14.25 22.57 12.79
C TYR A 112 13.42 21.83 11.73
N ALA A 113 12.78 20.73 12.11
CA ALA A 113 12.16 19.78 11.20
C ALA A 113 11.21 20.41 10.17
N PHE A 114 10.41 21.39 10.58
CA PHE A 114 9.47 22.05 9.67
C PHE A 114 10.13 23.02 8.67
N GLY A 115 11.45 23.23 8.76
CA GLY A 115 12.24 23.99 7.80
C GLY A 115 13.06 23.11 6.87
N VAL A 116 13.14 21.80 7.11
CA VAL A 116 13.91 20.88 6.26
C VAL A 116 13.15 20.62 4.96
N PRO A 117 13.79 20.84 3.78
CA PRO A 117 13.16 20.62 2.48
C PRO A 117 13.17 19.12 2.09
N TYR A 118 12.54 18.28 2.88
CA TYR A 118 12.60 16.83 2.80
C TYR A 118 12.11 16.20 1.48
N ARG A 119 11.53 17.00 0.57
CA ARG A 119 11.13 16.57 -0.79
C ARG A 119 12.13 16.93 -1.87
N ASP A 120 13.20 17.59 -1.49
CA ASP A 120 14.28 18.00 -2.40
C ASP A 120 15.42 17.00 -2.29
N GLU A 121 15.48 16.06 -3.24
CA GLU A 121 16.51 15.01 -3.27
C GLU A 121 17.93 15.56 -3.46
N GLU A 122 18.07 16.76 -4.03
CA GLU A 122 19.38 17.40 -4.15
C GLU A 122 19.93 17.82 -2.78
N VAL A 123 19.03 18.05 -1.81
CA VAL A 123 19.40 18.47 -0.44
C VAL A 123 19.44 17.30 0.53
N VAL A 124 18.42 16.42 0.52
CA VAL A 124 18.26 15.39 1.55
C VAL A 124 18.59 13.97 1.06
N GLY A 125 18.74 13.76 -0.24
CA GLY A 125 18.76 12.44 -0.84
C GLY A 125 17.35 11.84 -0.99
N ASP A 126 17.28 10.53 -1.25
CA ASP A 126 16.00 9.82 -1.27
C ASP A 126 15.49 9.64 0.14
N ILE A 127 14.56 10.49 0.54
CA ILE A 127 14.05 10.52 1.90
C ILE A 127 13.42 9.20 2.36
N LYS A 128 12.89 8.37 1.42
CA LYS A 128 12.33 7.06 1.78
C LYS A 128 13.40 6.10 2.31
N GLN A 129 14.61 6.14 1.77
CA GLN A 129 15.73 5.34 2.26
C GLN A 129 16.08 5.66 3.73
N ILE A 130 15.96 6.94 4.10
CA ILE A 130 16.25 7.41 5.47
C ILE A 130 15.07 7.07 6.40
N TRP A 131 13.83 7.30 5.95
CA TRP A 131 12.64 7.06 6.77
C TRP A 131 12.39 5.59 7.02
N GLU A 132 12.57 4.72 6.03
CA GLU A 132 12.26 3.29 6.16
C GLU A 132 13.06 2.63 7.29
N LEU A 133 14.36 2.88 7.36
CA LEU A 133 15.19 2.42 8.48
C LEU A 133 14.68 2.97 9.82
N SER A 134 14.28 4.26 9.85
CA SER A 134 13.83 4.95 11.07
C SER A 134 12.37 4.69 11.45
N ARG A 135 11.63 3.87 10.70
CA ARG A 135 10.37 3.27 11.14
C ARG A 135 10.58 2.22 12.22
N HIS A 136 11.80 1.70 12.35
CA HIS A 136 12.20 0.69 13.32
C HIS A 136 11.45 -0.64 13.19
N GLN A 137 10.89 -0.94 12.02
CA GLN A 137 10.18 -2.20 11.79
C GLN A 137 11.12 -3.41 11.79
N TYR A 138 12.39 -3.24 11.39
CA TYR A 138 13.39 -4.29 11.54
C TYR A 138 13.73 -4.59 13.02
N LEU A 139 13.57 -3.62 13.93
CA LEU A 139 13.74 -3.83 15.37
C LEU A 139 12.61 -4.68 15.96
N THR A 140 11.39 -4.61 15.38
CA THR A 140 10.31 -5.52 15.79
C THR A 140 10.59 -6.96 15.37
N VAL A 141 11.28 -7.18 14.24
CA VAL A 141 11.74 -8.50 13.79
C VAL A 141 12.78 -9.06 14.78
N LEU A 142 13.78 -8.27 15.16
CA LEU A 142 14.79 -8.66 16.15
C LEU A 142 14.16 -8.95 17.53
N ALA A 143 13.24 -8.08 17.98
CA ALA A 143 12.54 -8.28 19.25
C ALA A 143 11.65 -9.53 19.22
N ALA A 144 11.01 -9.85 18.09
CA ALA A 144 10.24 -11.07 17.92
C ALA A 144 11.14 -12.32 17.94
N ALA A 145 12.33 -12.24 17.35
CA ALA A 145 13.33 -13.32 17.43
C ALA A 145 13.78 -13.56 18.87
N TYR A 146 14.01 -12.49 19.66
CA TYR A 146 14.25 -12.60 21.09
C TYR A 146 13.08 -13.30 21.81
N ALA A 147 11.84 -12.85 21.58
CA ALA A 147 10.67 -13.42 22.24
C ALA A 147 10.48 -14.92 21.95
N ILE A 148 10.89 -15.40 20.77
CA ILE A 148 10.80 -16.81 20.37
C ILE A 148 11.97 -17.64 20.91
N THR A 149 13.18 -17.10 20.91
CA THR A 149 14.41 -17.88 21.18
C THR A 149 14.98 -17.67 22.58
N GLY A 150 14.70 -16.54 23.23
CA GLY A 150 15.37 -16.09 24.46
C GLY A 150 16.82 -15.62 24.24
N ASP A 151 17.31 -15.51 22.99
CA ASP A 151 18.68 -15.07 22.70
C ASP A 151 18.81 -13.55 22.90
N GLU A 152 19.47 -13.18 23.99
CA GLU A 152 19.62 -11.78 24.40
C GLU A 152 20.40 -10.92 23.40
N ARG A 153 21.20 -11.51 22.50
CA ARG A 153 21.92 -10.74 21.47
C ARG A 153 20.96 -9.91 20.61
N TYR A 154 19.75 -10.41 20.33
CA TYR A 154 18.75 -9.66 19.59
C TYR A 154 18.23 -8.46 20.41
N ALA A 155 17.94 -8.67 21.69
CA ALA A 155 17.47 -7.61 22.59
C ALA A 155 18.52 -6.51 22.80
N GLU A 156 19.78 -6.90 22.98
CA GLU A 156 20.91 -5.97 23.11
C GLU A 156 21.10 -5.12 21.84
N ARG A 157 20.99 -5.73 20.64
CA ARG A 157 21.05 -4.99 19.36
C ARG A 157 19.90 -4.00 19.26
N VAL A 158 18.69 -4.39 19.60
CA VAL A 158 17.50 -3.50 19.65
C VAL A 158 17.76 -2.32 20.58
N ALA A 159 18.24 -2.59 21.80
CA ALA A 159 18.53 -1.55 22.79
C ALA A 159 19.64 -0.58 22.32
N GLY A 160 20.69 -1.11 21.72
CA GLY A 160 21.78 -0.31 21.15
C GLY A 160 21.28 0.65 20.07
N HIS A 161 20.49 0.15 19.13
CA HIS A 161 19.96 0.96 18.03
C HIS A 161 18.94 1.99 18.50
N LEU A 162 18.05 1.66 19.45
CA LEU A 162 17.14 2.64 20.03
C LEU A 162 17.88 3.76 20.76
N ARG A 163 18.86 3.43 21.61
CA ARG A 163 19.67 4.43 22.29
C ARG A 163 20.42 5.33 21.30
N SER A 164 21.03 4.74 20.28
CA SER A 164 21.73 5.48 19.21
C SER A 164 20.79 6.41 18.46
N TRP A 165 19.61 5.91 18.03
CA TRP A 165 18.64 6.73 17.32
C TRP A 165 18.12 7.88 18.18
N TRP A 166 17.76 7.62 19.45
CA TRP A 166 17.27 8.67 20.36
C TRP A 166 18.30 9.74 20.64
N ALA A 167 19.56 9.36 20.76
CA ALA A 167 20.66 10.31 20.94
C ALA A 167 20.90 11.18 19.70
N ALA A 168 20.85 10.57 18.51
CA ALA A 168 21.10 11.25 17.25
C ALA A 168 19.93 12.16 16.81
N ASN A 169 18.70 11.88 17.23
CA ASN A 169 17.49 12.50 16.69
C ASN A 169 16.70 13.28 17.75
N ALA A 170 17.25 14.42 18.18
CA ALA A 170 16.57 15.30 19.12
C ALA A 170 15.16 15.67 18.64
N PRO A 171 14.16 15.72 19.55
CA PRO A 171 12.80 16.07 19.17
C PRO A 171 12.69 17.37 18.37
N LEU A 172 11.83 17.37 17.36
CA LEU A 172 11.56 18.49 16.44
C LEU A 172 12.73 18.90 15.54
N HIS A 173 13.80 18.10 15.47
CA HIS A 173 14.95 18.37 14.60
C HIS A 173 15.15 17.26 13.56
N GLY A 174 15.56 17.67 12.36
CA GLY A 174 15.88 16.78 11.26
C GLY A 174 14.67 16.16 10.55
N VAL A 175 14.97 15.31 9.58
CA VAL A 175 14.00 14.72 8.64
C VAL A 175 13.02 13.75 9.29
N HIS A 176 13.40 13.15 10.42
CA HIS A 176 12.57 12.15 11.13
C HIS A 176 11.36 12.75 11.85
N TRP A 177 11.26 14.09 11.89
CA TRP A 177 10.17 14.85 12.52
C TRP A 177 9.31 15.63 11.51
N THR A 178 9.42 15.32 10.21
CA THR A 178 8.76 16.07 9.14
C THR A 178 7.42 15.50 8.71
N SER A 179 7.14 14.22 8.97
CA SER A 179 5.99 13.48 8.44
C SER A 179 5.27 12.67 9.53
N GLY A 180 3.97 12.88 9.70
CA GLY A 180 3.18 12.24 10.75
C GLY A 180 3.06 10.73 10.59
N ILE A 181 2.96 10.21 9.36
CA ILE A 181 2.91 8.76 9.11
C ILE A 181 4.16 8.05 9.65
N GLU A 182 5.34 8.67 9.48
CA GLU A 182 6.60 8.11 9.97
C GLU A 182 6.65 8.06 11.51
N LEU A 183 6.14 9.10 12.17
CA LEU A 183 6.04 9.14 13.63
C LEU A 183 5.02 8.11 14.15
N GLY A 184 3.90 7.94 13.44
CA GLY A 184 2.86 6.98 13.81
C GLY A 184 3.35 5.53 13.72
N ILE A 185 3.96 5.15 12.61
CA ILE A 185 4.53 3.80 12.40
C ILE A 185 5.65 3.54 13.40
N ARG A 186 6.54 4.51 13.65
CA ARG A 186 7.63 4.38 14.63
C ARG A 186 7.12 4.17 16.05
N LEU A 187 6.08 4.90 16.48
CA LEU A 187 5.46 4.68 17.78
C LEU A 187 4.85 3.27 17.89
N LEU A 188 4.19 2.80 16.85
CA LEU A 188 3.66 1.43 16.80
C LEU A 188 4.78 0.41 16.91
N SER A 189 5.90 0.61 16.20
CA SER A 189 7.09 -0.25 16.29
C SER A 189 7.65 -0.26 17.72
N TRP A 190 7.77 0.90 18.39
CA TRP A 190 8.27 0.96 19.77
C TRP A 190 7.35 0.26 20.78
N VAL A 191 6.03 0.33 20.60
CA VAL A 191 5.07 -0.43 21.43
C VAL A 191 5.32 -1.92 21.25
N TRP A 192 5.44 -2.40 20.03
CA TRP A 192 5.67 -3.81 19.76
C TRP A 192 7.06 -4.28 20.19
N VAL A 193 8.10 -3.48 19.99
CA VAL A 193 9.45 -3.76 20.51
C VAL A 193 9.40 -3.94 22.04
N ARG A 194 8.81 -2.99 22.78
CA ARG A 194 8.74 -3.08 24.24
C ARG A 194 7.98 -4.33 24.70
N ARG A 195 6.88 -4.63 24.01
CA ARG A 195 6.05 -5.83 24.28
C ARG A 195 6.81 -7.12 24.05
N LEU A 196 7.55 -7.22 22.97
CA LEU A 196 8.31 -8.41 22.59
C LEU A 196 9.55 -8.62 23.46
N LEU A 197 10.08 -7.54 24.02
CA LEU A 197 11.21 -7.57 24.97
C LEU A 197 10.79 -7.73 26.43
N ASP A 198 9.53 -7.99 26.74
CA ASP A 198 9.05 -7.98 28.14
C ASP A 198 9.78 -8.96 29.06
N GLY A 199 10.22 -10.12 28.55
CA GLY A 199 11.04 -11.08 29.29
C GLY A 199 12.52 -10.71 29.43
N TRP A 200 13.01 -9.64 28.77
CA TRP A 200 14.39 -9.22 28.86
C TRP A 200 14.64 -8.32 30.08
N PRO A 201 15.66 -8.63 30.93
CA PRO A 201 15.91 -7.85 32.15
C PRO A 201 16.14 -6.36 31.92
N GLY A 202 16.72 -5.98 30.75
CA GLY A 202 16.99 -4.59 30.39
C GLY A 202 15.79 -3.80 29.86
N ALA A 203 14.61 -4.41 29.70
CA ALA A 203 13.46 -3.76 29.04
C ALA A 203 12.95 -2.52 29.78
N ALA A 204 12.83 -2.57 31.11
CA ALA A 204 12.37 -1.44 31.91
C ALA A 204 13.42 -0.31 31.94
N GLU A 205 14.70 -0.64 32.06
CA GLU A 205 15.79 0.34 31.98
C GLU A 205 15.84 1.03 30.60
N LEU A 206 15.49 0.30 29.53
CA LEU A 206 15.46 0.87 28.17
C LEU A 206 14.32 1.87 27.97
N PHE A 207 13.13 1.61 28.52
CA PHE A 207 11.92 2.40 28.26
C PHE A 207 11.40 3.18 29.47
N GLU A 208 10.98 2.50 30.54
CA GLU A 208 10.29 3.07 31.70
C GLU A 208 11.17 3.98 32.54
N ASP A 209 12.39 3.56 32.77
CA ASP A 209 13.36 4.23 33.63
C ASP A 209 14.33 5.13 32.83
N ASN A 210 14.10 5.26 31.51
CA ASN A 210 14.93 6.05 30.60
C ASN A 210 14.31 7.41 30.29
N PRO A 211 14.81 8.53 30.83
CA PRO A 211 14.26 9.86 30.57
C PRO A 211 14.33 10.27 29.09
N VAL A 212 15.30 9.73 28.34
CA VAL A 212 15.44 10.01 26.89
C VAL A 212 14.32 9.30 26.13
N ALA A 213 14.05 8.04 26.43
CA ALA A 213 12.95 7.29 25.84
C ALA A 213 11.60 7.95 26.16
N LEU A 214 11.36 8.29 27.43
CA LEU A 214 10.13 8.99 27.86
C LEU A 214 9.96 10.31 27.11
N ASN A 215 11.01 11.11 26.96
CA ASN A 215 11.00 12.36 26.21
C ASN A 215 10.67 12.14 24.73
N GLN A 216 11.25 11.12 24.09
CA GLN A 216 10.99 10.77 22.69
C GLN A 216 9.54 10.32 22.49
N ILE A 217 9.03 9.41 23.31
CA ILE A 217 7.65 8.90 23.25
C ILE A 217 6.67 10.05 23.46
N TRP A 218 6.92 10.92 24.43
CA TRP A 218 6.08 12.09 24.71
C TRP A 218 6.02 13.04 23.51
N HIS A 219 7.17 13.40 22.92
CA HIS A 219 7.22 14.32 21.79
C HIS A 219 6.55 13.77 20.53
N HIS A 220 6.68 12.46 20.25
CA HIS A 220 5.96 11.82 19.15
C HIS A 220 4.45 11.96 19.34
N GLN A 221 3.92 11.61 20.52
CA GLN A 221 2.50 11.74 20.81
C GLN A 221 2.02 13.21 20.73
N ARG A 222 2.82 14.15 21.24
CA ARG A 222 2.48 15.58 21.18
C ARG A 222 2.51 16.12 19.76
N TRP A 223 3.45 15.67 18.95
CA TRP A 223 3.55 16.07 17.54
C TRP A 223 2.32 15.59 16.76
N LEU A 224 1.97 14.32 16.86
CA LEU A 224 0.81 13.73 16.18
C LEU A 224 -0.50 14.43 16.58
N ALA A 225 -0.69 14.70 17.86
CA ALA A 225 -1.86 15.44 18.34
C ALA A 225 -1.91 16.89 17.83
N ALA A 226 -0.74 17.52 17.62
CA ALA A 226 -0.65 18.92 17.21
C ALA A 226 -0.81 19.12 15.69
N PHE A 227 -0.32 18.18 14.86
CA PHE A 227 -0.20 18.33 13.41
C PHE A 227 -0.82 17.16 12.61
N PRO A 228 -2.05 16.72 12.92
CA PRO A 228 -2.67 15.62 12.19
C PRO A 228 -2.87 15.97 10.72
N SER A 229 -2.75 14.98 9.86
CA SER A 229 -3.07 15.10 8.43
C SER A 229 -4.53 15.48 8.23
N ARG A 230 -4.80 16.45 7.35
CA ARG A 230 -6.15 17.01 7.11
C ARG A 230 -6.43 17.23 5.63
N GLY A 231 -7.71 17.29 5.28
CA GLY A 231 -8.18 17.65 3.95
C GLY A 231 -7.65 16.70 2.89
N SER A 232 -6.92 17.23 1.92
CA SER A 232 -6.34 16.45 0.82
C SER A 232 -5.27 15.42 1.23
N SER A 233 -4.79 15.47 2.48
CA SER A 233 -3.83 14.51 3.05
C SER A 233 -4.47 13.58 4.08
N ALA A 234 -5.79 13.57 4.23
CA ALA A 234 -6.53 12.72 5.18
C ALA A 234 -6.83 11.33 4.57
N ASN A 235 -5.79 10.68 4.06
CA ASN A 235 -5.78 9.35 3.48
C ASN A 235 -5.16 8.34 4.46
N ASN A 236 -4.36 7.36 3.98
CA ASN A 236 -3.63 6.40 4.83
C ASN A 236 -2.75 7.10 5.90
N HIS A 237 -2.24 8.32 5.63
CA HIS A 237 -1.42 9.08 6.58
C HIS A 237 -2.15 9.30 7.91
N VAL A 238 -3.37 9.83 7.89
CA VAL A 238 -4.11 10.09 9.13
C VAL A 238 -4.47 8.81 9.88
N ILE A 239 -4.62 7.69 9.17
CA ILE A 239 -4.89 6.38 9.79
C ILE A 239 -3.62 5.88 10.51
N ALA A 240 -2.45 5.98 9.89
CA ALA A 240 -1.19 5.61 10.52
C ALA A 240 -0.86 6.50 11.74
N GLU A 241 -1.07 7.82 11.60
CA GLU A 241 -0.95 8.77 12.71
C GLU A 241 -1.85 8.40 13.88
N ALA A 242 -3.12 8.09 13.61
CA ALA A 242 -4.10 7.75 14.64
C ALA A 242 -3.84 6.35 15.25
N ALA A 243 -3.42 5.37 14.45
CA ALA A 243 -3.08 4.03 14.93
C ALA A 243 -1.86 4.05 15.86
N GLY A 244 -0.77 4.71 15.45
CA GLY A 244 0.42 4.86 16.30
C GLY A 244 0.16 5.68 17.56
N GLN A 245 -0.61 6.79 17.44
CA GLN A 245 -1.04 7.59 18.59
C GLN A 245 -1.89 6.77 19.58
N PHE A 246 -2.83 5.98 19.04
CA PHE A 246 -3.71 5.14 19.86
C PHE A 246 -2.92 4.04 20.57
N ALA A 247 -2.09 3.29 19.83
CA ALA A 247 -1.24 2.24 20.38
C ALA A 247 -0.34 2.77 21.49
N ALA A 248 0.37 3.88 21.24
CA ALA A 248 1.24 4.49 22.26
C ALA A 248 0.46 5.02 23.46
N SER A 249 -0.75 5.55 23.28
CA SER A 249 -1.58 6.04 24.39
C SER A 249 -2.20 4.91 25.21
N CYS A 250 -2.32 3.71 24.67
CA CYS A 250 -2.70 2.50 25.39
C CYS A 250 -1.51 1.90 26.16
N ALA A 251 -0.42 1.62 25.45
CA ALA A 251 0.72 0.89 25.96
C ALA A 251 1.65 1.76 26.85
N PHE A 252 1.87 3.03 26.47
CA PHE A 252 2.67 4.02 27.19
C PHE A 252 1.76 5.10 27.81
N GLY A 253 0.74 4.65 28.54
CA GLY A 253 -0.25 5.51 29.20
C GLY A 253 0.29 6.35 30.37
N TRP A 254 1.58 6.64 30.39
CA TRP A 254 2.35 7.20 31.51
C TRP A 254 2.21 8.72 31.69
N PHE A 255 1.63 9.39 30.71
CA PHE A 255 1.55 10.87 30.72
C PHE A 255 0.15 11.35 31.12
N PRO A 256 0.04 12.52 31.78
CA PRO A 256 -1.24 13.01 32.28
C PRO A 256 -2.36 13.15 31.24
N PHE A 257 -2.01 13.31 29.97
CA PHE A 257 -2.96 13.47 28.87
C PHE A 257 -3.19 12.19 28.04
N SER A 258 -2.55 11.06 28.39
CA SER A 258 -2.64 9.82 27.61
C SER A 258 -4.08 9.36 27.42
N ALA A 259 -4.93 9.44 28.43
CA ALA A 259 -6.34 9.08 28.33
C ALA A 259 -7.10 9.93 27.30
N ARG A 260 -6.81 11.23 27.24
CA ARG A 260 -7.39 12.14 26.25
C ARG A 260 -6.90 11.81 24.83
N LEU A 261 -5.59 11.64 24.66
CA LEU A 261 -5.01 11.30 23.35
C LEU A 261 -5.54 9.98 22.84
N ARG A 262 -5.68 8.98 23.71
CA ARG A 262 -6.28 7.68 23.39
C ARG A 262 -7.69 7.84 22.84
N ALA A 263 -8.54 8.61 23.54
CA ALA A 263 -9.91 8.85 23.11
C ALA A 263 -9.98 9.64 21.79
N ASP A 264 -9.11 10.66 21.60
CA ASP A 264 -9.05 11.44 20.36
C ASP A 264 -8.58 10.59 19.18
N ALA A 265 -7.56 9.76 19.38
CA ALA A 265 -7.02 8.86 18.37
C ALA A 265 -8.05 7.78 17.96
N LEU A 266 -8.77 7.20 18.92
CA LEU A 266 -9.82 6.21 18.62
C LEU A 266 -10.95 6.82 17.79
N ARG A 267 -11.39 8.04 18.13
CA ARG A 267 -12.38 8.77 17.31
C ARG A 267 -11.86 9.09 15.91
N SER A 268 -10.58 9.41 15.80
CA SER A 268 -9.92 9.64 14.50
C SER A 268 -9.88 8.37 13.66
N LEU A 269 -9.47 7.25 14.26
CA LEU A 269 -9.45 5.92 13.62
C LEU A 269 -10.83 5.54 13.09
N GLU A 270 -11.87 5.59 13.93
CA GLU A 270 -13.24 5.27 13.52
C GLU A 270 -13.69 6.12 12.32
N ARG A 271 -13.49 7.44 12.42
CA ARG A 271 -13.88 8.38 11.36
C ARG A 271 -13.17 8.08 10.04
N HIS A 272 -11.85 7.88 10.10
CA HIS A 272 -11.03 7.79 8.90
C HIS A 272 -11.02 6.38 8.31
N LEU A 273 -11.08 5.33 9.09
CA LEU A 273 -11.31 3.97 8.56
C LEU A 273 -12.64 3.90 7.79
N ARG A 274 -13.71 4.45 8.38
CA ARG A 274 -15.01 4.52 7.70
C ARG A 274 -15.00 5.43 6.47
N GLY A 275 -14.30 6.56 6.54
CA GLY A 275 -14.24 7.53 5.45
C GLY A 275 -13.37 7.09 4.27
N ASN A 276 -12.32 6.32 4.55
CA ASN A 276 -11.34 5.87 3.56
C ASN A 276 -11.62 4.46 3.03
N THR A 277 -12.74 3.84 3.42
CA THR A 277 -13.16 2.52 2.98
C THR A 277 -14.54 2.59 2.33
N PHE A 278 -14.70 1.96 1.20
CA PHE A 278 -16.00 1.77 0.54
C PHE A 278 -16.90 0.83 1.37
N ARG A 279 -18.20 0.87 1.12
CA ARG A 279 -19.14 -0.07 1.79
C ARG A 279 -18.84 -1.52 1.45
N SER A 280 -18.29 -1.77 0.28
CA SER A 280 -17.83 -3.08 -0.18
C SER A 280 -16.57 -3.59 0.53
N GLY A 281 -15.88 -2.74 1.28
CA GLY A 281 -14.66 -3.08 2.02
C GLY A 281 -13.36 -2.67 1.33
N LEU A 282 -13.36 -2.31 0.05
CA LEU A 282 -12.14 -1.83 -0.61
C LEU A 282 -11.72 -0.45 -0.10
N ASN A 283 -10.42 -0.22 -0.03
CA ASN A 283 -9.87 1.09 0.33
C ASN A 283 -10.13 2.09 -0.80
N ARG A 284 -10.54 3.31 -0.45
CA ARG A 284 -10.94 4.35 -1.42
C ARG A 284 -9.78 4.99 -2.17
N GLU A 285 -8.56 4.79 -1.74
CA GLU A 285 -7.38 5.25 -2.47
C GLU A 285 -7.22 4.51 -3.81
N LEU A 286 -7.86 3.33 -3.94
CA LEU A 286 -7.79 2.47 -5.12
C LEU A 286 -6.32 2.20 -5.50
N ALA A 287 -5.55 1.94 -4.46
CA ALA A 287 -4.17 1.51 -4.54
C ALA A 287 -4.03 0.33 -3.58
N THR A 288 -3.76 -0.85 -4.12
CA THR A 288 -3.89 -2.11 -3.39
C THR A 288 -2.95 -2.21 -2.20
N GLU A 289 -1.71 -1.71 -2.34
CA GLU A 289 -0.73 -1.71 -1.24
C GLU A 289 -1.24 -0.90 -0.03
N TYR A 290 -1.95 0.20 -0.28
CA TYR A 290 -2.54 1.01 0.79
C TYR A 290 -3.76 0.36 1.43
N HIS A 291 -4.47 -0.54 0.72
CA HIS A 291 -5.48 -1.40 1.35
C HIS A 291 -4.85 -2.30 2.41
N GLY A 292 -3.72 -2.96 2.08
CA GLY A 292 -2.95 -3.78 3.01
C GLY A 292 -2.43 -2.96 4.21
N LEU A 293 -1.80 -1.81 3.94
CA LEU A 293 -1.27 -0.90 4.99
C LEU A 293 -2.36 -0.48 5.98
N VAL A 294 -3.53 -0.05 5.48
CA VAL A 294 -4.65 0.39 6.33
C VAL A 294 -5.23 -0.78 7.14
N LEU A 295 -5.31 -1.97 6.55
CA LEU A 295 -5.78 -3.17 7.25
C LEU A 295 -4.80 -3.58 8.36
N GLU A 296 -3.49 -3.59 8.12
CA GLU A 296 -2.45 -3.84 9.13
C GLU A 296 -2.54 -2.86 10.31
N LEU A 297 -2.61 -1.56 10.01
CA LEU A 297 -2.73 -0.52 11.03
C LEU A 297 -4.03 -0.64 11.85
N GLY A 298 -5.13 -0.97 11.17
CA GLY A 298 -6.43 -1.16 11.80
C GLY A 298 -6.45 -2.37 12.73
N LEU A 299 -5.89 -3.51 12.31
CA LEU A 299 -5.77 -4.73 13.12
C LEU A 299 -4.85 -4.50 14.32
N ALA A 300 -3.71 -3.83 14.14
CA ALA A 300 -2.82 -3.46 15.23
C ALA A 300 -3.53 -2.56 16.26
N ALA A 301 -4.27 -1.54 15.80
CA ALA A 301 -5.03 -0.67 16.69
C ALA A 301 -6.16 -1.43 17.43
N LEU A 302 -6.80 -2.41 16.78
CA LEU A 302 -7.80 -3.26 17.39
C LEU A 302 -7.21 -4.14 18.50
N ALA A 303 -6.01 -4.69 18.29
CA ALA A 303 -5.26 -5.43 19.30
C ALA A 303 -4.97 -4.56 20.54
N GLU A 304 -4.54 -3.33 20.33
CA GLU A 304 -4.31 -2.39 21.44
C GLU A 304 -5.59 -2.02 22.19
N ALA A 305 -6.72 -1.89 21.49
CA ALA A 305 -8.01 -1.61 22.11
C ALA A 305 -8.44 -2.74 23.03
N ASP A 306 -8.36 -3.96 22.54
CA ASP A 306 -8.80 -5.14 23.27
C ASP A 306 -7.87 -5.48 24.46
N LEU A 307 -6.56 -5.31 24.27
CA LEU A 307 -5.57 -5.52 25.33
C LEU A 307 -5.71 -4.49 26.45
N ALA A 308 -5.96 -3.22 26.10
CA ALA A 308 -6.13 -2.13 27.07
C ALA A 308 -7.54 -2.07 27.68
N ASP A 309 -8.43 -3.00 27.35
CA ASP A 309 -9.85 -3.01 27.73
C ASP A 309 -10.59 -1.71 27.37
N VAL A 310 -10.22 -1.13 26.21
CA VAL A 310 -10.87 0.05 25.64
C VAL A 310 -11.87 -0.39 24.58
N PRO A 311 -13.17 -0.17 24.77
CA PRO A 311 -14.16 -0.61 23.80
C PRO A 311 -13.92 0.05 22.42
N ALA A 312 -13.52 -0.74 21.44
CA ALA A 312 -13.46 -0.28 20.06
C ALA A 312 -14.90 -0.09 19.53
N PRO A 313 -15.21 1.03 18.86
CA PRO A 313 -16.51 1.21 18.23
C PRO A 313 -16.83 0.03 17.29
N PRO A 314 -18.08 -0.50 17.30
CA PRO A 314 -18.48 -1.61 16.41
C PRO A 314 -18.18 -1.33 14.93
N THR A 315 -18.24 -0.06 14.51
CA THR A 315 -17.91 0.38 13.16
C THR A 315 -16.46 0.09 12.78
N VAL A 316 -15.50 0.15 13.71
CA VAL A 316 -14.09 -0.17 13.44
C VAL A 316 -13.96 -1.65 13.09
N ARG A 317 -14.51 -2.55 13.92
CA ARG A 317 -14.49 -4.00 13.65
C ARG A 317 -15.18 -4.34 12.34
N LEU A 318 -16.33 -3.72 12.07
CA LEU A 318 -17.09 -3.92 10.84
C LEU A 318 -16.31 -3.51 9.60
N VAL A 319 -15.60 -2.37 9.63
CA VAL A 319 -14.79 -1.91 8.50
C VAL A 319 -13.64 -2.88 8.25
N LEU A 320 -12.92 -3.31 9.28
CA LEU A 320 -11.81 -4.26 9.16
C LEU A 320 -12.27 -5.63 8.64
N LEU A 321 -13.40 -6.14 9.14
CA LEU A 321 -14.05 -7.35 8.62
C LEU A 321 -14.33 -7.23 7.11
N ARG A 322 -14.95 -6.13 6.68
CA ARG A 322 -15.26 -5.89 5.27
C ARG A 322 -14.01 -5.75 4.40
N MET A 323 -12.97 -5.09 4.94
CA MET A 323 -11.68 -4.98 4.24
C MET A 323 -11.05 -6.36 4.02
N THR A 324 -11.11 -7.22 5.03
CA THR A 324 -10.58 -8.59 4.93
C THR A 324 -11.41 -9.43 3.95
N ASP A 325 -12.75 -9.37 4.00
CA ASP A 325 -13.61 -10.03 3.02
C ASP A 325 -13.32 -9.54 1.59
N ALA A 326 -13.12 -8.21 1.42
CA ALA A 326 -12.80 -7.63 0.11
C ALA A 326 -11.44 -8.12 -0.41
N LEU A 327 -10.41 -8.17 0.46
CA LEU A 327 -9.13 -8.74 0.11
C LEU A 327 -9.25 -10.20 -0.34
N ALA A 328 -9.93 -11.05 0.44
CA ALA A 328 -10.17 -12.45 0.09
C ALA A 328 -10.91 -12.61 -1.24
N ALA A 329 -11.76 -11.64 -1.57
CA ALA A 329 -12.54 -11.67 -2.81
C ALA A 329 -11.71 -11.30 -4.05
N ILE A 330 -10.76 -10.37 -3.95
CA ILE A 330 -10.03 -9.84 -5.12
C ILE A 330 -8.75 -10.60 -5.47
N VAL A 331 -8.16 -11.35 -4.54
CA VAL A 331 -6.90 -12.09 -4.81
C VAL A 331 -7.09 -13.17 -5.86
N ASP A 332 -6.00 -13.51 -6.55
CA ASP A 332 -5.90 -14.67 -7.44
C ASP A 332 -5.70 -15.99 -6.64
N ASP A 333 -5.48 -17.10 -7.32
CA ASP A 333 -5.31 -18.41 -6.70
C ASP A 333 -3.97 -18.56 -5.94
N ARG A 334 -3.05 -17.60 -6.08
CA ARG A 334 -1.79 -17.49 -5.34
C ARG A 334 -1.84 -16.39 -4.27
N LEU A 335 -3.05 -15.99 -3.85
CA LEU A 335 -3.31 -14.96 -2.85
C LEU A 335 -2.79 -13.56 -3.21
N ARG A 336 -2.47 -13.29 -4.49
CA ARG A 336 -1.99 -11.98 -4.92
C ARG A 336 -3.16 -11.10 -5.35
N PRO A 337 -3.34 -9.93 -4.73
CA PRO A 337 -4.35 -8.98 -5.17
C PRO A 337 -3.95 -8.29 -6.49
N PRO A 338 -4.87 -7.53 -7.13
CA PRO A 338 -4.52 -6.73 -8.30
C PRO A 338 -3.45 -5.68 -7.96
N ARG A 339 -2.67 -5.27 -8.95
CA ARG A 339 -1.63 -4.24 -8.82
C ARG A 339 -2.17 -2.85 -9.18
N GLN A 340 -3.23 -2.43 -8.52
CA GLN A 340 -3.89 -1.16 -8.82
C GLN A 340 -3.21 0.02 -8.12
N GLY A 341 -3.00 1.12 -8.84
CA GLY A 341 -2.49 2.39 -8.31
C GLY A 341 -1.06 2.33 -7.77
N ASP A 342 -0.70 3.31 -6.95
CA ASP A 342 0.63 3.38 -6.36
C ASP A 342 0.91 2.23 -5.39
N ALA A 343 2.15 1.75 -5.43
CA ALA A 343 2.73 0.82 -4.48
C ALA A 343 4.08 1.36 -4.00
N ASP A 344 4.33 1.36 -2.68
CA ASP A 344 5.59 1.85 -2.11
C ASP A 344 6.21 0.88 -1.10
N ASP A 345 5.78 -0.38 -1.14
CA ASP A 345 6.20 -1.48 -0.27
C ASP A 345 6.07 -1.16 1.25
N GLY A 346 5.22 -0.18 1.59
CA GLY A 346 5.03 0.26 2.97
C GLY A 346 4.16 -0.69 3.79
N HIS A 347 4.58 -0.98 5.02
CA HIS A 347 3.87 -1.81 5.98
C HIS A 347 3.42 -1.02 7.22
N GLY A 348 2.30 -1.44 7.83
CA GLY A 348 1.82 -0.90 9.10
C GLY A 348 2.48 -1.55 10.30
N LEU A 349 2.57 -2.88 10.29
CA LEU A 349 3.20 -3.69 11.34
C LEU A 349 3.99 -4.82 10.70
N VAL A 350 5.26 -4.93 11.05
CA VAL A 350 6.17 -6.00 10.62
C VAL A 350 6.66 -6.75 11.86
N VAL A 351 6.34 -8.02 11.95
CA VAL A 351 6.84 -8.94 12.98
C VAL A 351 7.26 -10.28 12.39
N ASP A 352 7.23 -10.39 11.07
CA ASP A 352 7.54 -11.60 10.31
C ASP A 352 8.93 -11.54 9.71
N GLY A 353 9.49 -12.72 9.40
CA GLY A 353 10.72 -12.84 8.63
C GLY A 353 10.52 -12.58 7.13
N ALA A 354 11.61 -12.32 6.44
CA ALA A 354 11.62 -12.19 4.99
C ALA A 354 11.02 -13.43 4.31
N GLY A 355 10.33 -13.22 3.20
CA GLY A 355 9.66 -14.28 2.44
C GLY A 355 8.30 -14.70 2.98
N THR A 356 7.81 -14.11 4.07
CA THR A 356 6.42 -14.29 4.50
C THR A 356 5.48 -13.61 3.50
N ASP A 357 4.48 -14.36 3.00
CA ASP A 357 3.44 -13.79 2.15
C ASP A 357 2.56 -12.84 2.95
N ARG A 358 2.68 -11.54 2.65
CA ARG A 358 1.92 -10.47 3.30
C ARG A 358 0.42 -10.68 3.22
N TRP A 359 -0.05 -11.04 2.02
CA TRP A 359 -1.49 -11.14 1.75
C TRP A 359 -2.10 -12.37 2.38
N GLY A 360 -1.39 -13.50 2.28
CA GLY A 360 -1.74 -14.73 2.99
C GLY A 360 -1.78 -14.51 4.51
N SER A 361 -0.78 -13.84 5.07
CA SER A 361 -0.74 -13.51 6.50
C SER A 361 -1.90 -12.57 6.93
N LEU A 362 -2.29 -11.58 6.11
CA LEU A 362 -3.45 -10.73 6.37
C LEU A 362 -4.76 -11.53 6.36
N LEU A 363 -4.91 -12.46 5.42
CA LEU A 363 -6.07 -13.34 5.35
C LEU A 363 -6.11 -14.33 6.52
N ALA A 364 -4.98 -14.91 6.91
CA ALA A 364 -4.86 -15.78 8.08
C ALA A 364 -5.24 -15.03 9.38
N THR A 365 -4.74 -13.80 9.56
CA THR A 365 -5.09 -12.93 10.67
C THR A 365 -6.60 -12.62 10.66
N GLY A 366 -7.15 -12.31 9.49
CA GLY A 366 -8.59 -12.07 9.35
C GLY A 366 -9.45 -13.29 9.66
N ASP A 367 -9.00 -14.50 9.29
CA ASP A 367 -9.66 -15.75 9.66
C ASP A 367 -9.66 -15.95 11.18
N ALA A 368 -8.50 -15.79 11.80
CA ALA A 368 -8.36 -15.96 13.25
C ALA A 368 -9.22 -14.95 14.05
N VAL A 369 -9.39 -13.72 13.56
CA VAL A 369 -10.10 -12.63 14.26
C VAL A 369 -11.61 -12.62 13.94
N PHE A 370 -11.98 -12.81 12.68
CA PHE A 370 -13.36 -12.61 12.17
C PHE A 370 -14.01 -13.91 11.70
N GLY A 371 -13.27 -15.00 11.61
CA GLY A 371 -13.69 -16.24 11.00
C GLY A 371 -13.82 -16.14 9.46
N ARG A 372 -13.33 -17.11 8.73
CA ARG A 372 -13.40 -17.14 7.27
C ARG A 372 -14.79 -17.50 6.78
N ARG A 373 -15.10 -17.16 5.53
CA ARG A 373 -16.26 -17.66 4.80
C ARG A 373 -15.85 -18.87 3.96
N ALA A 374 -16.78 -19.73 3.63
CA ALA A 374 -16.51 -20.92 2.82
C ALA A 374 -15.91 -20.61 1.44
N TRP A 375 -16.17 -19.41 0.90
CA TRP A 375 -15.65 -18.95 -0.39
C TRP A 375 -14.27 -18.26 -0.31
N TRP A 376 -13.69 -18.07 0.89
CA TRP A 376 -12.34 -17.53 1.01
C TRP A 376 -11.32 -18.50 0.43
N PRO A 377 -10.25 -18.01 -0.21
CA PRO A 377 -9.16 -18.87 -0.63
C PRO A 377 -8.51 -19.54 0.58
N GLU A 378 -7.94 -20.69 0.37
CA GLU A 378 -7.17 -21.39 1.39
C GLU A 378 -5.83 -20.70 1.60
N VAL A 379 -5.45 -20.50 2.86
CA VAL A 379 -4.15 -19.99 3.26
C VAL A 379 -3.35 -21.15 3.83
N THR A 380 -2.31 -21.57 3.11
CA THR A 380 -1.44 -22.69 3.52
C THR A 380 -0.15 -22.24 4.20
N GLY A 381 0.20 -20.95 4.06
CA GLY A 381 1.39 -20.36 4.68
C GLY A 381 1.23 -20.15 6.18
N THR A 382 2.35 -20.17 6.90
CA THR A 382 2.44 -19.83 8.32
C THR A 382 3.14 -18.48 8.49
N ASP A 383 2.82 -17.77 9.56
CA ASP A 383 3.41 -16.48 9.88
C ASP A 383 3.50 -16.26 11.41
N VAL A 384 4.18 -15.21 11.83
CA VAL A 384 4.35 -14.84 13.24
C VAL A 384 3.25 -13.85 13.68
N ARG A 385 2.80 -13.00 12.78
CA ARG A 385 1.80 -11.95 13.05
C ARG A 385 0.45 -12.51 13.47
N THR A 386 -0.04 -13.53 12.78
CA THR A 386 -1.37 -14.12 13.02
C THR A 386 -1.54 -14.61 14.46
N PRO A 387 -0.71 -15.53 15.01
CA PRO A 387 -0.89 -15.98 16.38
C PRO A 387 -0.71 -14.86 17.41
N MET A 388 0.19 -13.91 17.18
CA MET A 388 0.38 -12.78 18.09
C MET A 388 -0.83 -11.84 18.13
N LEU A 389 -1.38 -11.46 16.96
CA LEU A 389 -2.58 -10.62 16.91
C LEU A 389 -3.82 -11.36 17.39
N ALA A 390 -3.99 -12.63 17.04
CA ALA A 390 -5.11 -13.43 17.50
C ALA A 390 -5.14 -13.60 19.04
N ALA A 391 -3.96 -13.64 19.69
CA ALA A 391 -3.87 -13.68 21.13
C ALA A 391 -4.27 -12.35 21.82
N LEU A 392 -4.18 -11.23 21.11
CA LEU A 392 -4.50 -9.89 21.62
C LEU A 392 -5.92 -9.44 21.28
N ILE A 393 -6.44 -9.84 20.12
CA ILE A 393 -7.75 -9.41 19.63
C ILE A 393 -8.82 -10.39 20.10
N ARG A 394 -9.83 -9.87 20.76
CA ARG A 394 -11.02 -10.66 21.15
C ARG A 394 -11.73 -11.16 19.89
N PRO A 395 -12.03 -12.46 19.77
CA PRO A 395 -12.77 -12.97 18.64
C PRO A 395 -14.06 -12.18 18.42
N TYR A 396 -14.41 -11.99 17.16
CA TYR A 396 -15.67 -11.32 16.82
C TYR A 396 -16.83 -12.19 17.33
N PRO A 397 -17.75 -11.66 18.14
CA PRO A 397 -18.79 -12.49 18.71
C PRO A 397 -19.64 -13.13 17.62
N ALA A 398 -19.73 -14.45 17.65
CA ALA A 398 -20.64 -15.21 16.80
C ALA A 398 -22.11 -14.90 17.13
N ASP A 399 -22.37 -14.39 18.34
CA ASP A 399 -23.70 -14.22 18.90
C ASP A 399 -24.09 -12.73 19.01
N GLY A 400 -24.92 -12.24 18.09
CA GLY A 400 -26.01 -11.28 18.28
C GLY A 400 -25.78 -9.89 18.88
N ALA A 401 -24.64 -9.58 19.45
CA ALA A 401 -24.37 -8.29 20.10
C ALA A 401 -23.99 -7.14 19.14
N VAL A 402 -23.75 -7.43 17.87
CA VAL A 402 -23.57 -6.46 16.78
C VAL A 402 -24.69 -6.71 15.79
N PRO A 403 -25.31 -5.68 15.16
CA PRO A 403 -26.31 -5.90 14.11
C PRO A 403 -25.76 -6.96 13.15
N ALA A 404 -26.55 -8.02 12.89
CA ALA A 404 -26.15 -9.13 12.05
C ALA A 404 -25.70 -8.58 10.68
N VAL A 405 -24.40 -8.37 10.54
CA VAL A 405 -23.83 -7.92 9.27
C VAL A 405 -23.85 -9.12 8.36
N THR A 406 -24.71 -9.08 7.36
CA THR A 406 -24.78 -10.13 6.36
C THR A 406 -23.49 -10.06 5.53
N ARG A 407 -22.55 -10.94 5.85
CA ARG A 407 -21.36 -11.13 5.00
C ARG A 407 -21.80 -11.85 3.71
N PRO A 408 -21.13 -11.61 2.57
CA PRO A 408 -21.49 -12.27 1.31
C PRO A 408 -21.52 -13.81 1.46
N ALA A 409 -22.57 -14.43 0.93
CA ALA A 409 -22.72 -15.89 0.93
C ALA A 409 -21.80 -16.57 -0.11
N SER A 410 -21.51 -15.89 -1.23
CA SER A 410 -20.59 -16.30 -2.28
C SER A 410 -19.47 -15.26 -2.45
N ARG A 411 -18.38 -15.65 -3.11
CA ARG A 411 -17.24 -14.76 -3.37
C ARG A 411 -17.66 -13.56 -4.23
N PRO A 412 -17.58 -12.33 -3.71
CA PRO A 412 -17.88 -11.14 -4.51
C PRO A 412 -16.91 -11.02 -5.69
N ALA A 413 -17.44 -10.66 -6.83
CA ALA A 413 -16.64 -10.45 -8.04
C ALA A 413 -16.82 -9.05 -8.64
N HIS A 414 -17.83 -8.30 -8.19
CA HIS A 414 -18.08 -6.91 -8.58
C HIS A 414 -18.27 -6.02 -7.34
N PHE A 415 -17.51 -4.95 -7.28
CA PHE A 415 -17.52 -3.94 -6.22
C PHE A 415 -18.03 -2.62 -6.81
N ALA A 416 -19.34 -2.46 -6.86
CA ALA A 416 -19.99 -1.38 -7.60
C ALA A 416 -19.58 0.03 -7.14
N ASP A 417 -19.30 0.22 -5.84
CA ASP A 417 -18.89 1.51 -5.27
C ASP A 417 -17.40 1.83 -5.52
N ALA A 418 -16.59 0.81 -5.79
CA ALA A 418 -15.18 0.93 -6.17
C ALA A 418 -14.95 0.79 -7.69
N GLY A 419 -15.95 0.33 -8.43
CA GLY A 419 -15.88 0.08 -9.87
C GLY A 419 -14.94 -1.06 -10.29
N LEU A 420 -14.50 -1.87 -9.33
CA LEU A 420 -13.60 -3.00 -9.57
C LEU A 420 -14.42 -4.26 -9.85
N THR A 421 -14.06 -4.98 -10.91
CA THR A 421 -14.65 -6.28 -11.25
C THR A 421 -13.55 -7.30 -11.50
N VAL A 422 -13.74 -8.52 -11.00
CA VAL A 422 -12.85 -9.66 -11.24
C VAL A 422 -13.63 -10.74 -11.99
N LEU A 423 -13.21 -11.05 -13.20
CA LEU A 423 -13.68 -12.19 -13.96
C LEU A 423 -12.78 -13.38 -13.67
N ARG A 424 -13.35 -14.54 -13.41
CA ARG A 424 -12.62 -15.79 -13.16
C ARG A 424 -13.04 -16.85 -14.14
N GLY A 425 -12.08 -17.57 -14.70
CA GLY A 425 -12.27 -18.67 -15.62
C GLY A 425 -11.57 -19.95 -15.18
N PRO A 426 -11.68 -21.01 -15.96
CA PRO A 426 -10.98 -22.25 -15.70
C PRO A 426 -9.45 -22.09 -15.78
N ALA A 427 -8.72 -23.07 -15.25
CA ALA A 427 -7.25 -23.12 -15.27
C ALA A 427 -6.59 -21.84 -14.69
N GLY A 428 -7.12 -21.33 -13.57
CA GLY A 428 -6.56 -20.19 -12.87
C GLY A 428 -6.60 -18.86 -13.65
N ILE A 429 -7.46 -18.73 -14.66
CA ILE A 429 -7.64 -17.47 -15.39
C ILE A 429 -8.33 -16.47 -14.47
N TRP A 430 -7.68 -15.36 -14.25
CA TRP A 430 -8.13 -14.24 -13.44
C TRP A 430 -7.95 -12.93 -14.21
N CYS A 431 -8.99 -12.11 -14.29
CA CYS A 431 -8.96 -10.83 -14.99
C CYS A 431 -9.58 -9.74 -14.12
N ARG A 432 -8.78 -8.73 -13.73
CA ARG A 432 -9.29 -7.49 -13.15
C ARG A 432 -9.70 -6.52 -14.25
N CYS A 433 -10.88 -5.93 -14.10
CA CYS A 433 -11.37 -4.84 -14.94
C CYS A 433 -11.58 -3.59 -14.07
N ASP A 434 -11.06 -2.46 -14.51
CA ASP A 434 -11.13 -1.18 -13.81
C ASP A 434 -12.16 -0.23 -14.41
N GLY A 435 -13.28 -0.03 -13.74
CA GLY A 435 -14.29 0.98 -14.05
C GLY A 435 -14.50 1.95 -12.89
N GLY A 436 -13.52 2.05 -11.99
CA GLY A 436 -13.60 2.82 -10.75
C GLY A 436 -13.42 4.33 -10.90
N PRO A 437 -13.68 5.07 -9.81
CA PRO A 437 -13.33 6.48 -9.76
C PRO A 437 -11.80 6.66 -9.77
N HIS A 438 -11.33 7.82 -10.21
CA HIS A 438 -9.90 8.13 -10.32
C HIS A 438 -9.26 8.41 -8.95
N GLY A 439 -9.30 7.45 -8.04
CA GLY A 439 -8.69 7.56 -6.71
C GLY A 439 -9.48 8.39 -5.70
N PHE A 440 -8.82 8.82 -4.62
CA PHE A 440 -9.44 9.36 -3.41
C PHE A 440 -9.05 10.82 -3.13
N LEU A 441 -10.00 11.58 -2.56
CA LEU A 441 -9.88 13.01 -2.26
C LEU A 441 -9.61 13.88 -3.51
N SER A 442 -9.43 15.19 -3.29
CA SER A 442 -9.33 16.15 -4.40
C SER A 442 -8.05 16.05 -5.22
N ILE A 443 -7.01 15.44 -4.68
CA ILE A 443 -5.71 15.31 -5.33
C ILE A 443 -5.48 13.94 -5.94
N ALA A 444 -6.25 12.92 -5.53
CA ALA A 444 -6.12 11.53 -5.99
C ALA A 444 -4.66 11.04 -6.00
N ALA A 445 -3.95 11.21 -4.86
CA ALA A 445 -2.50 11.15 -4.78
C ALA A 445 -1.91 9.85 -5.38
N HIS A 446 -2.58 8.72 -5.15
CA HIS A 446 -2.10 7.38 -5.51
C HIS A 446 -2.74 6.80 -6.77
N ALA A 447 -3.55 7.59 -7.49
CA ALA A 447 -4.17 7.15 -8.73
C ALA A 447 -3.21 7.15 -9.92
N HIS A 448 -3.52 6.31 -10.89
CA HIS A 448 -2.91 6.28 -12.22
C HIS A 448 -3.92 6.69 -13.31
N ALA A 449 -3.46 6.97 -14.51
CA ALA A 449 -4.32 7.26 -15.66
C ALA A 449 -4.66 5.95 -16.39
N ASP A 450 -5.28 5.01 -15.68
CA ASP A 450 -5.47 3.60 -16.02
C ASP A 450 -6.94 3.18 -16.15
N ALA A 451 -7.86 4.14 -16.25
CA ALA A 451 -9.28 3.84 -16.41
C ALA A 451 -9.51 2.86 -17.57
N LEU A 452 -10.37 1.88 -17.34
CA LEU A 452 -10.69 0.74 -18.19
C LEU A 452 -9.49 -0.19 -18.49
N SER A 453 -8.40 -0.10 -17.74
CA SER A 453 -7.31 -1.08 -17.87
C SER A 453 -7.78 -2.46 -17.42
N VAL A 454 -7.12 -3.49 -17.98
CA VAL A 454 -7.29 -4.88 -17.57
C VAL A 454 -5.95 -5.43 -17.09
N GLU A 455 -6.00 -6.29 -16.10
CA GLU A 455 -4.88 -7.10 -15.63
C GLU A 455 -5.29 -8.56 -15.73
N VAL A 456 -4.48 -9.39 -16.38
CA VAL A 456 -4.84 -10.79 -16.65
C VAL A 456 -3.74 -11.71 -16.16
N ARG A 457 -4.13 -12.71 -15.38
CA ARG A 457 -3.24 -13.75 -14.87
C ARG A 457 -3.73 -15.15 -15.26
N GLN A 458 -2.79 -16.08 -15.37
CA GLN A 458 -3.10 -17.51 -15.39
C GLN A 458 -2.20 -18.22 -14.38
N ASP A 459 -2.78 -19.01 -13.48
CA ASP A 459 -2.08 -19.73 -12.40
C ASP A 459 -1.16 -18.79 -11.59
N GLY A 460 -1.56 -17.52 -11.41
CA GLY A 460 -0.78 -16.50 -10.73
C GLY A 460 0.37 -15.90 -11.55
N VAL A 461 0.56 -16.23 -12.83
CA VAL A 461 1.51 -15.55 -13.71
C VAL A 461 0.83 -14.36 -14.38
N ASP A 462 1.45 -13.18 -14.33
CA ASP A 462 0.98 -11.97 -14.99
C ASP A 462 1.13 -12.14 -16.51
N VAL A 463 0.03 -12.33 -17.24
CA VAL A 463 0.03 -12.43 -18.72
C VAL A 463 -0.14 -11.04 -19.33
N LEU A 464 -1.17 -10.28 -18.91
CA LEU A 464 -1.27 -8.85 -19.15
C LEU A 464 -1.10 -8.16 -17.80
N ALA A 465 0.05 -7.55 -17.59
CA ALA A 465 0.45 -7.00 -16.30
C ALA A 465 0.06 -5.52 -16.15
N ASP A 466 -0.19 -5.10 -14.92
CA ASP A 466 -0.03 -3.70 -14.55
C ASP A 466 1.48 -3.43 -14.31
N PRO A 467 2.07 -2.38 -14.84
CA PRO A 467 3.52 -2.16 -14.77
C PRO A 467 4.03 -1.79 -13.38
N GLY A 468 3.14 -1.42 -12.44
CA GLY A 468 3.50 -1.02 -11.07
C GLY A 468 3.91 0.44 -10.93
N THR A 469 4.76 0.76 -9.94
CA THR A 469 5.03 2.17 -9.53
C THR A 469 6.47 2.63 -9.74
N PHE A 470 7.45 1.85 -9.36
CA PHE A 470 8.89 2.11 -9.37
C PHE A 470 9.35 3.24 -8.43
N CYS A 471 8.90 4.50 -8.58
CA CYS A 471 9.41 5.62 -7.78
C CYS A 471 8.38 6.73 -7.56
N TYR A 472 8.62 7.56 -6.53
CA TYR A 472 7.81 8.75 -6.23
C TYR A 472 8.52 10.06 -6.57
N HIS A 473 9.80 10.16 -6.26
CA HIS A 473 10.64 11.36 -6.38
C HIS A 473 11.91 11.05 -7.19
N GLY A 474 12.72 12.05 -7.44
CA GLY A 474 14.04 11.95 -8.06
C GLY A 474 14.06 11.66 -9.55
N GLN A 475 13.12 10.89 -10.06
CA GLN A 475 13.09 10.44 -11.44
C GLN A 475 11.75 10.77 -12.14
N PRO A 476 11.48 12.04 -12.47
CA PRO A 476 10.15 12.48 -12.93
C PRO A 476 9.69 11.85 -14.24
N VAL A 477 10.60 11.44 -15.11
CA VAL A 477 10.29 10.77 -16.38
C VAL A 477 9.71 9.38 -16.10
N TRP A 478 10.36 8.61 -15.21
CA TRP A 478 9.90 7.29 -14.79
C TRP A 478 8.59 7.36 -13.99
N ARG A 479 8.48 8.30 -13.03
CA ARG A 479 7.23 8.52 -12.30
C ARG A 479 6.06 8.81 -13.24
N ARG A 480 6.30 9.56 -14.32
CA ARG A 480 5.28 9.83 -15.34
C ARG A 480 4.91 8.58 -16.12
N TYR A 481 5.89 7.80 -16.57
CA TYR A 481 5.66 6.57 -17.33
C TYR A 481 4.76 5.60 -16.58
N PHE A 482 5.13 5.23 -15.35
CA PHE A 482 4.39 4.26 -14.54
C PHE A 482 2.98 4.73 -14.11
N ARG A 483 2.65 6.00 -14.29
CA ARG A 483 1.31 6.56 -14.03
C ARG A 483 0.55 6.97 -15.28
N SER A 484 1.16 6.90 -16.44
CA SER A 484 0.57 7.37 -17.69
C SER A 484 -0.44 6.37 -18.25
N THR A 485 -1.32 6.83 -19.12
CA THR A 485 -2.24 5.95 -19.83
C THR A 485 -1.50 4.93 -20.70
N LEU A 486 -0.44 5.34 -21.39
CA LEU A 486 0.37 4.43 -22.21
C LEU A 486 1.14 3.41 -21.38
N GLY A 487 1.33 3.65 -20.08
CA GLY A 487 1.89 2.68 -19.13
C GLY A 487 0.93 1.57 -18.71
N HIS A 488 -0.35 1.56 -19.17
CA HIS A 488 -1.36 0.59 -18.75
C HIS A 488 -2.06 -0.07 -19.96
N ASN A 489 -2.74 -1.19 -19.69
CA ASN A 489 -3.45 -1.98 -20.70
C ASN A 489 -4.78 -1.31 -21.10
N THR A 490 -4.70 -0.17 -21.77
CA THR A 490 -5.85 0.65 -22.17
C THR A 490 -5.54 1.49 -23.41
N VAL A 491 -6.54 2.27 -23.87
CA VAL A 491 -6.45 3.13 -25.04
C VAL A 491 -5.97 4.52 -24.67
N GLN A 492 -4.98 5.03 -25.38
CA GLN A 492 -4.56 6.44 -25.36
C GLN A 492 -4.98 7.14 -26.64
N LEU A 493 -5.60 8.33 -26.55
CA LEU A 493 -6.01 9.16 -27.70
C LEU A 493 -5.08 10.36 -27.86
N GLY A 494 -4.47 10.47 -29.02
CA GLY A 494 -3.42 11.43 -29.25
C GLY A 494 -2.20 11.14 -28.36
N ASP A 495 -1.56 12.20 -27.87
CA ASP A 495 -0.46 12.11 -26.89
C ASP A 495 -0.92 12.47 -25.47
N ALA A 496 -2.23 12.41 -25.20
CA ALA A 496 -2.80 12.83 -23.95
C ALA A 496 -3.11 11.64 -23.03
N ASP A 497 -2.84 11.80 -21.73
CA ASP A 497 -3.37 10.90 -20.72
C ASP A 497 -4.87 11.14 -20.47
N GLN A 498 -5.60 10.12 -20.09
CA GLN A 498 -7.02 10.17 -19.71
C GLN A 498 -7.28 11.19 -18.59
N SER A 499 -6.34 11.28 -17.65
CA SER A 499 -6.33 12.22 -16.54
C SER A 499 -5.11 13.13 -16.63
N VAL A 500 -5.20 14.36 -16.12
CA VAL A 500 -4.12 15.34 -16.25
C VAL A 500 -3.34 15.46 -14.95
N SER A 501 -2.08 15.06 -14.98
CA SER A 501 -1.18 15.20 -13.84
C SER A 501 -0.80 16.65 -13.58
N GLY A 502 -0.85 17.06 -12.30
CA GLY A 502 -0.35 18.35 -11.79
C GLY A 502 0.96 18.23 -11.02
N GLY A 503 1.56 17.02 -10.98
CA GLY A 503 2.78 16.70 -10.24
C GLY A 503 2.74 15.27 -9.67
N PRO A 504 3.76 14.83 -8.93
CA PRO A 504 3.91 13.43 -8.49
C PRO A 504 2.73 12.85 -7.72
N PHE A 505 2.00 13.68 -6.96
CA PHE A 505 0.86 13.29 -6.12
C PHE A 505 -0.35 14.20 -6.33
N LEU A 506 -0.53 14.73 -7.53
CA LEU A 506 -1.62 15.65 -7.83
C LEU A 506 -2.16 15.38 -9.22
N TRP A 507 -3.47 15.20 -9.32
CA TRP A 507 -4.21 15.22 -10.56
C TRP A 507 -5.09 16.46 -10.64
N THR A 508 -5.03 17.16 -11.76
CA THR A 508 -5.79 18.42 -11.98
C THR A 508 -7.06 18.21 -12.77
N ARG A 509 -7.14 17.13 -13.54
CA ARG A 509 -8.36 16.66 -14.19
C ARG A 509 -8.41 15.13 -14.08
N HIS A 510 -9.56 14.62 -13.75
CA HIS A 510 -9.81 13.19 -13.58
C HIS A 510 -10.70 12.66 -14.70
N ALA A 511 -10.38 11.53 -15.27
CA ALA A 511 -11.31 10.73 -16.05
C ALA A 511 -12.45 10.28 -15.11
N ARG A 512 -13.68 10.28 -15.62
CA ARG A 512 -14.84 9.77 -14.89
C ARG A 512 -15.29 8.49 -15.56
N SER A 513 -15.15 7.39 -14.84
CA SER A 513 -15.55 6.07 -15.31
C SER A 513 -16.96 5.72 -14.84
N ARG A 514 -17.64 4.89 -15.63
CA ARG A 514 -18.95 4.33 -15.29
C ARG A 514 -19.05 2.90 -15.79
N VAL A 515 -19.30 1.96 -14.90
CA VAL A 515 -19.61 0.58 -15.24
C VAL A 515 -21.04 0.52 -15.81
N LEU A 516 -21.20 -0.10 -16.96
CA LEU A 516 -22.47 -0.26 -17.68
C LEU A 516 -23.03 -1.67 -17.54
N VAL A 517 -22.12 -2.68 -17.53
CA VAL A 517 -22.46 -4.09 -17.35
C VAL A 517 -21.43 -4.71 -16.43
N ALA A 518 -21.87 -5.49 -15.47
CA ALA A 518 -21.04 -6.35 -14.64
C ALA A 518 -21.81 -7.65 -14.39
N ASP A 519 -21.48 -8.67 -15.15
CA ASP A 519 -21.97 -10.05 -15.01
C ASP A 519 -20.76 -11.00 -14.93
N PRO A 520 -20.08 -11.04 -13.77
CA PRO A 520 -18.83 -11.78 -13.63
C PRO A 520 -19.01 -13.29 -13.40
N SER A 521 -20.23 -13.76 -13.13
CA SER A 521 -20.48 -15.16 -12.74
C SER A 521 -20.58 -16.13 -13.90
N GLY A 522 -20.90 -15.65 -15.09
CA GLY A 522 -21.22 -16.50 -16.24
C GLY A 522 -20.12 -17.50 -16.63
N ALA A 523 -18.84 -17.16 -16.45
CA ALA A 523 -17.74 -18.08 -16.77
C ALA A 523 -17.57 -19.20 -15.74
N LEU A 524 -17.98 -19.00 -14.49
CA LEU A 524 -17.93 -20.02 -13.45
C LEU A 524 -18.91 -21.17 -13.72
N ASP A 525 -20.03 -20.86 -14.40
CA ASP A 525 -21.06 -21.82 -14.79
C ASP A 525 -20.81 -22.43 -16.18
N GLY A 526 -19.57 -22.30 -16.70
CA GLY A 526 -19.20 -22.82 -18.03
C GLY A 526 -19.61 -21.92 -19.21
N GLY A 527 -20.25 -20.77 -18.95
CA GLY A 527 -20.69 -19.80 -19.94
C GLY A 527 -19.68 -18.65 -20.16
N THR A 528 -20.21 -17.43 -20.25
CA THR A 528 -19.40 -16.22 -20.51
C THR A 528 -19.65 -15.16 -19.44
N ALA A 529 -18.61 -14.75 -18.74
CA ALA A 529 -18.62 -13.58 -17.87
C ALA A 529 -18.44 -12.31 -18.72
N ARG A 530 -19.12 -11.22 -18.32
CA ARG A 530 -19.15 -9.97 -19.08
C ARG A 530 -18.92 -8.75 -18.20
N TRP A 531 -18.15 -7.81 -18.75
CA TRP A 531 -17.99 -6.49 -18.16
C TRP A 531 -17.99 -5.43 -19.27
N CYS A 532 -18.56 -4.27 -18.97
CA CYS A 532 -18.53 -3.11 -19.87
C CYS A 532 -18.49 -1.83 -19.05
N ALA A 533 -17.58 -0.94 -19.41
CA ALA A 533 -17.52 0.40 -18.82
C ALA A 533 -17.10 1.45 -19.85
N GLU A 534 -17.28 2.72 -19.49
CA GLU A 534 -16.85 3.85 -20.31
C GLU A 534 -16.26 4.96 -19.44
N HIS A 535 -15.42 5.83 -20.02
CA HIS A 535 -14.93 7.04 -19.38
C HIS A 535 -14.93 8.25 -20.34
N ASP A 536 -14.96 9.47 -19.76
CA ASP A 536 -14.95 10.77 -20.43
C ASP A 536 -13.59 11.47 -20.41
N GLY A 537 -12.53 10.77 -20.12
CA GLY A 537 -11.19 11.34 -19.89
C GLY A 537 -10.62 12.15 -21.06
N TYR A 538 -11.09 11.91 -22.26
CA TYR A 538 -10.69 12.62 -23.49
C TYR A 538 -11.72 13.66 -23.90
N GLN A 539 -11.27 14.90 -24.12
CA GLN A 539 -12.17 15.96 -24.60
C GLN A 539 -12.89 15.54 -25.88
N ARG A 540 -14.24 15.65 -25.88
CA ARG A 540 -15.12 15.33 -27.00
C ARG A 540 -15.07 13.87 -27.46
N SER A 541 -14.44 12.98 -26.68
CA SER A 541 -14.41 11.56 -26.99
C SER A 541 -14.72 10.76 -25.74
N VAL A 542 -15.45 9.66 -25.93
CA VAL A 542 -15.72 8.66 -24.90
C VAL A 542 -15.05 7.37 -25.32
N HIS A 543 -14.24 6.81 -24.44
CA HIS A 543 -13.74 5.46 -24.60
C HIS A 543 -14.66 4.50 -23.85
N ARG A 544 -15.13 3.46 -24.52
CA ARG A 544 -15.89 2.35 -23.96
C ARG A 544 -15.15 1.05 -24.21
N ARG A 545 -15.03 0.23 -23.18
CA ARG A 545 -14.44 -1.12 -23.26
C ARG A 545 -15.43 -2.16 -22.82
N ARG A 546 -15.51 -3.25 -23.58
CA ARG A 546 -16.20 -4.49 -23.21
C ARG A 546 -15.15 -5.58 -23.03
N VAL A 547 -15.35 -6.41 -22.02
CA VAL A 547 -14.52 -7.58 -21.72
C VAL A 547 -15.44 -8.78 -21.55
N GLU A 548 -15.17 -9.85 -22.28
CA GLU A 548 -15.90 -11.11 -22.20
C GLU A 548 -14.91 -12.24 -21.97
N LEU A 549 -15.15 -13.04 -20.93
CA LEU A 549 -14.36 -14.25 -20.63
C LEU A 549 -15.26 -15.47 -20.84
N THR A 550 -14.96 -16.25 -21.87
CA THR A 550 -15.69 -17.46 -22.22
C THR A 550 -14.95 -18.68 -21.69
N ALA A 551 -15.57 -19.41 -20.77
CA ALA A 551 -14.94 -20.54 -20.08
C ALA A 551 -14.64 -21.71 -21.03
N ALA A 552 -15.58 -22.07 -21.92
CA ALA A 552 -15.46 -23.21 -22.81
C ALA A 552 -14.24 -23.11 -23.76
N SER A 553 -13.97 -21.91 -24.30
CA SER A 553 -12.85 -21.64 -25.21
C SER A 553 -11.61 -21.12 -24.50
N ARG A 554 -11.65 -20.85 -23.19
CA ARG A 554 -10.60 -20.16 -22.41
C ARG A 554 -10.16 -18.87 -23.10
N GLU A 555 -11.14 -18.10 -23.56
CA GLU A 555 -10.94 -16.91 -24.38
C GLU A 555 -11.35 -15.67 -23.61
N LEU A 556 -10.45 -14.67 -23.56
CA LEU A 556 -10.74 -13.32 -23.12
C LEU A 556 -10.82 -12.42 -24.36
N LYS A 557 -11.99 -11.87 -24.63
CA LYS A 557 -12.24 -10.89 -25.69
C LYS A 557 -12.35 -9.49 -25.11
N VAL A 558 -11.57 -8.55 -25.64
CA VAL A 558 -11.61 -7.13 -25.29
C VAL A 558 -12.02 -6.34 -26.53
N VAL A 559 -13.03 -5.49 -26.40
CA VAL A 559 -13.49 -4.61 -27.50
C VAL A 559 -13.45 -3.16 -27.02
N ASP A 560 -12.65 -2.35 -27.70
CA ASP A 560 -12.48 -0.93 -27.43
C ASP A 560 -13.21 -0.07 -28.46
N GLU A 561 -14.21 0.69 -28.04
CA GLU A 561 -14.92 1.65 -28.87
C GLU A 561 -14.51 3.08 -28.50
N VAL A 562 -14.13 3.87 -29.47
CA VAL A 562 -13.85 5.29 -29.29
C VAL A 562 -14.91 6.09 -30.05
N ARG A 563 -15.74 6.80 -29.30
CA ARG A 563 -16.81 7.65 -29.85
C ARG A 563 -16.40 9.11 -29.82
N GLY A 564 -16.46 9.79 -30.94
CA GLY A 564 -16.09 11.19 -31.09
C GLY A 564 -15.37 11.48 -32.39
N PRO A 565 -14.68 12.64 -32.51
CA PRO A 565 -13.94 12.97 -33.70
C PRO A 565 -12.77 12.00 -33.93
N ARG A 566 -12.39 11.79 -35.19
CA ARG A 566 -11.24 10.96 -35.57
C ARG A 566 -9.96 11.46 -34.88
N ARG A 567 -9.27 10.57 -34.19
CA ARG A 567 -8.02 10.85 -33.47
C ARG A 567 -7.01 9.73 -33.69
N SER A 568 -5.73 10.05 -33.54
CA SER A 568 -4.72 9.01 -33.41
C SER A 568 -4.96 8.19 -32.13
N VAL A 569 -4.78 6.88 -32.24
CA VAL A 569 -4.97 5.89 -31.17
C VAL A 569 -3.66 5.18 -30.91
N ARG A 570 -3.34 4.98 -29.64
CA ARG A 570 -2.39 3.99 -29.18
C ARG A 570 -3.11 3.03 -28.24
N LEU A 571 -3.12 1.74 -28.57
CA LEU A 571 -3.61 0.68 -27.72
C LEU A 571 -2.40 -0.12 -27.21
N ALA A 572 -2.25 -0.19 -25.89
CA ALA A 572 -1.10 -0.87 -25.28
C ALA A 572 -1.53 -2.15 -24.53
N PHE A 573 -0.68 -3.18 -24.62
CA PHE A 573 -0.73 -4.38 -23.80
C PHE A 573 0.65 -4.65 -23.21
N HIS A 574 0.77 -4.57 -21.89
CA HIS A 574 1.98 -4.82 -21.13
C HIS A 574 2.01 -6.28 -20.70
N LEU A 575 3.03 -6.99 -21.12
CA LEU A 575 3.23 -8.39 -20.74
C LEU A 575 4.01 -8.47 -19.42
N GLY A 576 3.72 -9.47 -18.61
CA GLY A 576 4.53 -9.75 -17.43
C GLY A 576 5.98 -10.10 -17.78
N PRO A 577 6.93 -9.88 -16.87
CA PRO A 577 8.36 -10.08 -17.16
C PRO A 577 8.72 -11.53 -17.51
N ALA A 578 7.91 -12.50 -17.05
CA ALA A 578 8.09 -13.92 -17.36
C ALA A 578 7.56 -14.35 -18.74
N ILE A 579 6.86 -13.45 -19.47
CA ILE A 579 6.23 -13.79 -20.75
C ILE A 579 7.20 -13.53 -21.90
N ALA A 580 7.51 -14.58 -22.63
CA ALA A 580 8.12 -14.46 -23.95
C ALA A 580 7.02 -14.21 -24.99
N ALA A 581 7.28 -13.31 -25.94
CA ALA A 581 6.33 -12.96 -26.98
C ALA A 581 7.00 -12.90 -28.37
N ASP A 582 6.36 -13.53 -29.34
CA ASP A 582 6.72 -13.44 -30.75
C ASP A 582 5.57 -12.77 -31.51
N LEU A 583 5.81 -11.53 -31.97
CA LEU A 583 4.83 -10.71 -32.67
C LEU A 583 5.02 -10.80 -34.18
N THR A 584 4.02 -11.33 -34.87
CA THR A 584 3.96 -11.38 -36.34
C THR A 584 2.69 -10.67 -36.83
N GLY A 585 2.85 -9.50 -37.45
CA GLY A 585 1.72 -8.66 -37.88
C GLY A 585 0.84 -8.23 -36.71
N SER A 586 -0.40 -8.69 -36.66
CA SER A 586 -1.37 -8.44 -35.59
C SER A 586 -1.59 -9.67 -34.69
N ARG A 587 -0.65 -10.58 -34.62
CA ARG A 587 -0.72 -11.78 -33.79
C ARG A 587 0.53 -11.95 -32.96
N ALA A 588 0.40 -12.14 -31.66
CA ALA A 588 1.49 -12.44 -30.75
C ALA A 588 1.31 -13.86 -30.17
N ALA A 589 2.32 -14.71 -30.36
CA ALA A 589 2.44 -15.97 -29.65
C ALA A 589 3.11 -15.70 -28.31
N LEU A 590 2.47 -16.11 -27.21
CA LEU A 590 2.94 -15.90 -25.84
C LEU A 590 3.31 -17.25 -25.23
N SER A 591 4.44 -17.31 -24.51
CA SER A 591 4.84 -18.51 -23.78
C SER A 591 5.50 -18.16 -22.46
N TRP A 592 5.36 -19.07 -21.47
CA TRP A 592 6.01 -18.96 -20.15
C TRP A 592 6.10 -20.33 -19.49
N THR A 593 6.96 -20.43 -18.50
CA THR A 593 7.09 -21.65 -17.69
C THR A 593 6.46 -21.39 -16.31
N ARG A 594 5.64 -22.34 -15.84
CA ARG A 594 5.06 -22.31 -14.52
C ARG A 594 5.16 -23.68 -13.83
N ASP A 595 5.76 -23.71 -12.63
CA ASP A 595 5.96 -24.94 -11.84
C ASP A 595 6.56 -26.10 -12.68
N GLY A 596 7.52 -25.78 -13.58
CA GLY A 596 8.17 -26.71 -14.50
C GLY A 596 7.35 -27.10 -15.75
N ALA A 597 6.13 -26.62 -15.89
CA ALA A 597 5.27 -26.84 -17.05
C ALA A 597 5.27 -25.63 -17.99
N GLU A 598 5.38 -25.89 -19.29
CA GLU A 598 5.20 -24.87 -20.31
C GLU A 598 3.73 -24.50 -20.43
N ARG A 599 3.47 -23.21 -20.61
CA ARG A 599 2.17 -22.61 -20.86
C ARG A 599 2.27 -21.71 -22.07
N SER A 600 1.18 -21.59 -22.79
CA SER A 600 1.12 -20.70 -23.95
C SER A 600 -0.24 -20.04 -24.11
N ALA A 601 -0.24 -18.92 -24.80
CA ALA A 601 -1.44 -18.24 -25.24
C ALA A 601 -1.19 -17.57 -26.59
N VAL A 602 -2.27 -17.24 -27.28
CA VAL A 602 -2.22 -16.42 -28.48
C VAL A 602 -3.02 -15.15 -28.24
N LEU A 603 -2.41 -14.02 -28.54
CA LEU A 603 -3.03 -12.70 -28.49
C LEU A 603 -3.24 -12.22 -29.94
N ASP A 604 -4.47 -12.35 -30.43
CA ASP A 604 -4.90 -11.76 -31.70
C ASP A 604 -5.28 -10.29 -31.46
N LEU A 605 -4.60 -9.41 -32.14
CA LEU A 605 -4.65 -7.95 -31.98
C LEU A 605 -5.46 -7.32 -33.14
N PRO A 606 -6.06 -6.13 -32.99
CA PRO A 606 -6.78 -5.45 -34.06
C PRO A 606 -5.93 -5.24 -35.29
N GLY A 607 -6.40 -5.75 -36.45
CA GLY A 607 -5.69 -5.65 -37.72
C GLY A 607 -5.65 -4.24 -38.31
N GLU A 608 -6.52 -3.35 -37.81
CA GLU A 608 -6.60 -1.93 -38.19
C GLU A 608 -5.47 -1.09 -37.58
N LEU A 609 -4.76 -1.64 -36.61
CA LEU A 609 -3.63 -0.99 -35.95
C LEU A 609 -2.30 -1.59 -36.43
N SER A 610 -1.28 -0.76 -36.56
CA SER A 610 0.10 -1.20 -36.81
C SER A 610 0.77 -1.50 -35.49
N TRP A 611 1.21 -2.74 -35.28
CA TRP A 611 1.74 -3.23 -34.01
C TRP A 611 3.27 -3.25 -33.95
N ARG A 612 3.81 -2.89 -32.79
CA ARG A 612 5.25 -3.02 -32.47
C ARG A 612 5.42 -3.53 -31.05
N ALA A 613 6.45 -4.32 -30.86
CA ALA A 613 6.89 -4.76 -29.54
C ALA A 613 8.02 -3.83 -29.06
N HIS A 614 7.91 -3.37 -27.82
CA HIS A 614 8.86 -2.52 -27.14
C HIS A 614 9.35 -3.21 -25.89
N ARG A 615 10.66 -3.12 -25.58
CA ARG A 615 11.23 -3.72 -24.38
C ARG A 615 12.44 -2.94 -23.91
N GLY A 616 12.38 -2.39 -22.70
CA GLY A 616 13.50 -1.73 -22.04
C GLY A 616 13.92 -0.39 -22.67
N GLU A 617 13.03 0.26 -23.41
CA GLU A 617 13.31 1.59 -24.01
C GLU A 617 13.32 2.67 -22.91
N THR A 618 14.22 3.63 -23.03
CA THR A 618 14.45 4.65 -21.99
C THR A 618 14.13 6.08 -22.44
N ASP A 619 14.05 6.35 -23.72
CA ASP A 619 13.77 7.67 -24.29
C ASP A 619 12.84 7.58 -25.52
N PRO A 620 11.52 7.72 -25.32
CA PRO A 620 10.81 7.74 -24.03
C PRO A 620 10.77 6.35 -23.38
N PRO A 621 10.59 6.28 -22.03
CA PRO A 621 10.43 4.97 -21.36
C PRO A 621 9.23 4.19 -21.89
N LEU A 622 9.48 2.91 -22.26
CA LEU A 622 8.46 1.96 -22.68
C LEU A 622 8.97 0.53 -22.53
N GLY A 623 8.10 -0.40 -22.21
CA GLY A 623 8.48 -1.81 -22.03
C GLY A 623 9.22 -2.07 -20.72
N TRP A 624 8.66 -1.60 -19.60
CA TRP A 624 9.20 -1.79 -18.26
C TRP A 624 8.14 -2.29 -17.29
N TYR A 625 8.58 -3.08 -16.34
CA TYR A 625 7.80 -3.59 -15.22
C TYR A 625 8.54 -3.28 -13.91
N SER A 626 7.80 -2.91 -12.87
CA SER A 626 8.35 -2.68 -11.53
C SER A 626 7.87 -3.75 -10.58
N PRO A 627 8.71 -4.73 -10.18
CA PRO A 627 8.32 -5.77 -9.23
C PRO A 627 8.08 -5.24 -7.81
N GLY A 628 8.60 -4.06 -7.49
CA GLY A 628 8.46 -3.38 -6.20
C GLY A 628 9.08 -2.00 -6.25
N PHE A 629 8.91 -1.22 -5.20
CA PHE A 629 9.42 0.15 -5.15
C PHE A 629 10.95 0.18 -5.30
N GLY A 630 11.46 1.13 -6.06
CA GLY A 630 12.89 1.28 -6.36
C GLY A 630 13.46 0.30 -7.39
N ARG A 631 12.71 -0.72 -7.79
CA ARG A 631 13.14 -1.77 -8.74
C ARG A 631 12.35 -1.71 -10.03
N LYS A 632 13.01 -1.89 -11.14
CA LYS A 632 12.38 -2.05 -12.45
C LYS A 632 13.18 -2.98 -13.33
N GLU A 633 12.51 -3.70 -14.20
CA GLU A 633 13.09 -4.63 -15.16
C GLU A 633 12.43 -4.51 -16.53
N PRO A 634 13.15 -4.81 -17.62
CA PRO A 634 12.56 -4.81 -18.95
C PRO A 634 11.48 -5.88 -19.09
N ALA A 635 10.30 -5.46 -19.56
CA ALA A 635 9.18 -6.34 -19.92
C ALA A 635 8.66 -5.94 -21.30
N THR A 636 8.01 -6.85 -22.02
CA THR A 636 7.52 -6.57 -23.35
C THR A 636 6.20 -5.79 -23.29
N THR A 637 6.12 -4.69 -24.01
CA THR A 637 4.87 -3.95 -24.26
C THR A 637 4.56 -3.97 -25.76
N LEU A 638 3.37 -4.44 -26.11
CA LEU A 638 2.85 -4.39 -27.47
C LEU A 638 2.04 -3.10 -27.63
N VAL A 639 2.39 -2.27 -28.62
CA VAL A 639 1.70 -1.01 -28.89
C VAL A 639 1.17 -1.01 -30.32
N GLY A 640 -0.16 -0.94 -30.45
CA GLY A 640 -0.85 -0.73 -31.72
C GLY A 640 -1.10 0.76 -31.96
N THR A 641 -0.75 1.26 -33.13
CA THR A 641 -0.94 2.65 -33.55
C THR A 641 -1.84 2.75 -34.76
N GLY A 642 -2.75 3.71 -34.77
CA GLY A 642 -3.69 3.93 -35.87
C GLY A 642 -4.59 5.14 -35.61
N PHE A 643 -5.81 5.08 -36.11
CA PHE A 643 -6.81 6.14 -35.94
C PHE A 643 -8.16 5.56 -35.53
N SER A 644 -8.89 6.28 -34.68
CA SER A 644 -10.31 6.01 -34.44
C SER A 644 -11.13 6.65 -35.57
N ASP A 645 -11.96 5.86 -36.25
CA ASP A 645 -12.89 6.33 -37.30
C ASP A 645 -14.34 6.41 -36.84
N GLY A 646 -14.58 6.00 -35.58
CA GLY A 646 -15.87 6.15 -34.92
C GLY A 646 -16.92 5.06 -35.23
N ALA A 647 -16.64 4.10 -36.12
CA ALA A 647 -17.64 3.15 -36.59
C ALA A 647 -17.45 1.72 -36.05
N GLU A 648 -16.23 1.23 -35.89
CA GLU A 648 -15.96 -0.13 -35.44
C GLU A 648 -14.98 -0.14 -34.28
N GLY A 649 -15.24 -1.01 -33.29
CA GLY A 649 -14.36 -1.15 -32.13
C GLY A 649 -13.12 -1.98 -32.43
N PHE A 650 -11.99 -1.67 -31.82
CA PHE A 650 -10.76 -2.49 -31.85
C PHE A 650 -11.00 -3.77 -31.05
N THR A 651 -10.93 -4.92 -31.71
CA THR A 651 -11.14 -6.23 -31.04
C THR A 651 -9.81 -6.92 -30.81
N THR A 652 -9.53 -7.25 -29.54
CA THR A 652 -8.40 -8.06 -29.10
C THR A 652 -8.91 -9.35 -28.50
N VAL A 653 -8.27 -10.48 -28.81
CA VAL A 653 -8.65 -11.81 -28.29
C VAL A 653 -7.42 -12.52 -27.73
N LEU A 654 -7.46 -12.86 -26.45
CA LEU A 654 -6.43 -13.69 -25.78
C LEU A 654 -6.99 -15.09 -25.54
N ARG A 655 -6.36 -16.10 -26.17
CA ARG A 655 -6.72 -17.52 -26.02
C ARG A 655 -5.62 -18.27 -25.29
N PHE A 656 -5.99 -18.94 -24.23
CA PHE A 656 -5.08 -19.76 -23.42
C PHE A 656 -5.08 -21.20 -23.89
N HIS A 657 -3.88 -21.76 -24.05
CA HIS A 657 -3.65 -23.14 -24.44
C HIS A 657 -3.06 -23.94 -23.28
N GLY A 658 -3.47 -25.17 -23.09
CA GLY A 658 -2.91 -26.12 -22.13
C GLY A 658 -3.57 -26.07 -20.78
#